data_9b06a236e11d8a54e5ce8bbcd4b94ddf
#
_entry.id   9b06a236e11d8a54e5ce8bbcd4b94ddf
#
_cell.length_a   1.000
_cell.length_b   1.000
_cell.length_c   1.000
_cell.angle_alpha   90.00
_cell.angle_beta   90.00
_cell.angle_gamma   90.00
#
_symmetry.space_group_name_H-M   'P 1'
#
loop_
_entity.id
_entity.type
_entity.pdbx_description
1 polymer ?
#
loop_
_entity_poly.entity_id
_entity_poly.type
_entity_poly.pdbx_seq_one_letter_code
_entity_poly.pdbx_strand_id
1 'polypeptide(L)'
;MTRRRVLVSTAAAASLVVGTALVGTGLGATALAAAAPHTVVPHTTTLSVSLKWAELLGAGSAIVESSPNEATLDGSGPSVVVGSRMNGCVYAVHLADGSTTPGWGHICPGDGIDSTPSVTPAGGGLDDVVVSEGNVSGLNPPAANAGSGGLLAFGPGGNLLWNRALPDAFGTFGSTPAVPASPAIGDTGAGSPRIVVGDVGLSLYSLDPGTGATEPGWPQKTADTTFATAAIANVNGAQSILAASDSTAGPGALDNWNGGAVRLMGAGGTTAWTDASNDVVSSGPVVGNLTGSGPVAVYGHGAYWGGSDQDGLTAVDAGTGATRFEAHLGGYTLAAPALADLHGNGQLDVIEPSWRTVGQGTGGTVFAFDPNGNRLWSFAPQSATTITGSVSTADFGEGYQDVVAATGLGWYIIDGQSGAAAAPVQGLGLNSGFAGDSNPGNLTMQNAPLIVPDPSGSGLDVVICGTYGGVNNDNTQGFIAVYHVTDGASSSRTVGSGAWPQYKHDAGLTGSTIAPAPPPGTCNPDTPPCTTQGYLLAAADGGLFSYGATNYQGSVPGAGAHVSDIVGIAPSADGGGYYMVGADGGVFAFGDAAYHGSMGGTSLSKPVVGMAVDRATGGYWLVASDGGIFAFDAPFLGSMGGAPLNRPVVGMAPTPDGGGYWLVASDGGLFAFGDAAFHGSMGGSPLNKPMVGMAVTPSGHGYWMVATDGGIFAFGDAGFYGSMGTVALNKPVVGIAATRSGAGYWEVASDGGIFNFGDAYFRGSAGNIALSQPVVGLAATG
;
A
#
# COMPACT_ATOMS: atom_id res chain seq x y z
N MET A 1 -24.38 -11.17 62.68
CA MET A 1 -25.74 -11.76 62.82
C MET A 1 -26.35 -11.73 61.45
N THR A 2 -26.71 -12.69 60.75
CA THR A 2 -27.01 -14.08 60.80
C THR A 2 -26.84 -14.69 59.41
N ARG A 3 -26.16 -15.79 59.33
CA ARG A 3 -26.02 -16.65 58.17
C ARG A 3 -27.37 -17.21 57.68
N ARG A 4 -27.55 -17.44 56.40
CA ARG A 4 -28.13 -18.69 55.88
C ARG A 4 -27.60 -19.08 54.49
N ARG A 5 -27.01 -20.26 54.47
CA ARG A 5 -26.76 -21.13 53.31
C ARG A 5 -28.04 -21.87 52.94
N VAL A 6 -28.12 -22.38 51.75
CA VAL A 6 -28.64 -23.70 51.30
C VAL A 6 -28.76 -23.61 49.76
N LEU A 7 -28.30 -24.46 49.00
CA LEU A 7 -27.92 -25.81 48.73
C LEU A 7 -28.22 -26.13 47.25
N VAL A 8 -27.28 -26.78 46.66
CA VAL A 8 -27.19 -27.46 45.35
C VAL A 8 -28.40 -28.36 45.09
N SER A 9 -28.82 -28.45 43.81
CA SER A 9 -29.22 -29.73 43.22
C SER A 9 -29.03 -29.77 41.69
N THR A 10 -28.30 -30.76 41.29
CA THR A 10 -28.08 -31.31 39.96
C THR A 10 -29.29 -32.16 39.49
N ALA A 11 -29.57 -32.14 38.18
CA ALA A 11 -30.00 -33.29 37.34
C ALA A 11 -30.32 -32.77 35.92
N ALA A 12 -29.77 -33.29 35.07
CA ALA A 12 -29.55 -34.15 33.96
C ALA A 12 -30.83 -34.52 33.15
N ALA A 13 -30.66 -34.30 31.85
CA ALA A 13 -31.03 -35.10 30.69
C ALA A 13 -32.50 -35.27 30.25
N ALA A 14 -32.59 -35.14 28.93
CA ALA A 14 -33.25 -35.96 27.92
C ALA A 14 -34.49 -35.39 27.20
N SER A 15 -34.24 -35.18 25.91
CA SER A 15 -35.01 -35.56 24.69
C SER A 15 -36.55 -35.73 24.77
N LEU A 16 -37.31 -35.10 23.91
CA LEU A 16 -38.00 -35.76 22.77
C LEU A 16 -38.99 -34.77 22.08
N VAL A 17 -38.90 -34.80 20.79
CA VAL A 17 -39.76 -34.52 19.65
C VAL A 17 -41.28 -34.68 19.96
N VAL A 18 -42.14 -33.79 19.39
CA VAL A 18 -43.20 -34.03 18.40
C VAL A 18 -44.00 -32.75 18.16
N GLY A 19 -44.20 -32.51 16.84
CA GLY A 19 -44.87 -31.32 16.33
C GLY A 19 -46.39 -31.35 16.43
N THR A 20 -46.95 -30.20 16.17
CA THR A 20 -48.24 -30.07 15.43
C THR A 20 -48.33 -28.74 14.75
N ALA A 21 -48.74 -28.78 13.51
CA ALA A 21 -49.01 -27.67 12.65
C ALA A 21 -50.30 -26.89 13.11
N LEU A 22 -50.24 -25.57 12.99
CA LEU A 22 -51.47 -24.77 12.81
C LEU A 22 -51.27 -23.70 11.74
N VAL A 23 -52.12 -23.76 10.78
CA VAL A 23 -52.25 -22.88 9.64
C VAL A 23 -52.78 -21.52 10.08
N GLY A 24 -52.13 -20.43 9.63
CA GLY A 24 -52.60 -19.06 9.81
C GLY A 24 -52.01 -18.15 8.73
N THR A 25 -52.88 -17.63 7.92
CA THR A 25 -52.79 -16.87 6.70
C THR A 25 -51.90 -15.62 6.71
N GLY A 26 -51.02 -15.51 5.78
CA GLY A 26 -50.68 -14.39 4.90
C GLY A 26 -50.27 -13.05 5.46
N LEU A 27 -49.00 -12.74 5.24
CA LEU A 27 -48.53 -11.45 4.72
C LEU A 27 -47.09 -11.66 4.23
N GLY A 28 -46.80 -11.24 3.01
CA GLY A 28 -45.58 -11.54 2.33
C GLY A 28 -44.33 -10.97 3.03
N ALA A 29 -43.47 -11.85 3.46
CA ALA A 29 -42.06 -11.55 3.74
C ALA A 29 -41.27 -12.07 2.53
N THR A 30 -40.66 -11.18 1.80
CA THR A 30 -39.58 -11.51 0.87
C THR A 30 -38.47 -12.19 1.67
N ALA A 31 -38.31 -13.48 1.47
CA ALA A 31 -37.20 -14.23 2.02
C ALA A 31 -35.90 -13.67 1.41
N LEU A 32 -35.09 -13.00 2.22
CA LEU A 32 -33.67 -12.85 1.92
C LEU A 32 -33.11 -14.29 1.79
N ALA A 33 -32.55 -14.58 0.65
CA ALA A 33 -31.80 -15.81 0.44
C ALA A 33 -30.64 -15.81 1.46
N ALA A 34 -30.64 -16.72 2.40
CA ALA A 34 -29.50 -16.98 3.25
C ALA A 34 -28.35 -17.36 2.31
N ALA A 35 -27.23 -16.65 2.42
CA ALA A 35 -26.01 -17.01 1.75
C ALA A 35 -25.68 -18.48 2.11
N ALA A 36 -25.28 -19.25 1.11
CA ALA A 36 -24.87 -20.63 1.33
C ALA A 36 -23.72 -20.63 2.36
N PRO A 37 -23.70 -21.58 3.32
CA PRO A 37 -22.59 -21.67 4.25
C PRO A 37 -21.31 -21.88 3.44
N HIS A 38 -20.34 -20.96 3.59
CA HIS A 38 -19.02 -21.11 3.05
C HIS A 38 -18.43 -22.40 3.65
N THR A 39 -18.04 -23.33 2.77
CA THR A 39 -17.25 -24.49 3.21
C THR A 39 -15.86 -23.96 3.58
N VAL A 40 -15.60 -23.82 4.87
CA VAL A 40 -14.28 -23.52 5.41
C VAL A 40 -13.34 -24.64 4.94
N VAL A 41 -12.39 -24.31 4.09
CA VAL A 41 -11.29 -25.20 3.73
C VAL A 41 -10.19 -24.91 4.73
N PRO A 42 -9.82 -25.85 5.62
CA PRO A 42 -8.75 -25.61 6.59
C PRO A 42 -7.44 -25.31 5.84
N HIS A 43 -6.57 -24.52 6.45
CA HIS A 43 -5.21 -24.25 5.96
C HIS A 43 -4.55 -25.57 5.52
N THR A 44 -4.29 -25.72 4.23
CA THR A 44 -3.77 -26.97 3.64
C THR A 44 -2.24 -26.99 3.63
N THR A 45 -1.61 -25.85 3.73
CA THR A 45 -0.16 -25.65 3.73
C THR A 45 0.38 -25.58 5.16
N THR A 46 1.45 -26.32 5.42
CA THR A 46 2.14 -26.23 6.71
C THR A 46 3.13 -25.08 6.65
N LEU A 47 2.85 -23.99 7.35
CA LEU A 47 3.78 -22.87 7.47
C LEU A 47 5.00 -23.28 8.29
N SER A 48 6.18 -22.90 7.81
CA SER A 48 7.44 -22.99 8.54
C SER A 48 7.84 -21.60 9.00
N VAL A 49 8.03 -21.43 10.30
CA VAL A 49 8.43 -20.16 10.92
C VAL A 49 9.80 -20.35 11.59
N SER A 50 10.76 -19.52 11.22
CA SER A 50 12.12 -19.55 11.81
C SER A 50 12.59 -18.16 12.18
N LEU A 51 13.25 -18.02 13.33
CA LEU A 51 13.90 -16.77 13.70
C LEU A 51 15.08 -16.52 12.76
N LYS A 52 15.08 -15.37 12.09
CA LYS A 52 16.17 -14.94 11.21
C LYS A 52 17.26 -14.24 12.01
N TRP A 53 16.86 -13.25 12.79
CA TRP A 53 17.71 -12.56 13.75
C TRP A 53 16.87 -11.85 14.82
N ALA A 54 17.50 -11.51 15.94
CA ALA A 54 16.91 -10.66 16.96
C ALA A 54 17.97 -9.78 17.60
N GLU A 55 17.64 -8.52 17.83
CA GLU A 55 18.50 -7.49 18.41
C GLU A 55 17.88 -6.96 19.70
N LEU A 56 18.70 -6.88 20.78
CA LEU A 56 18.35 -6.14 21.98
C LEU A 56 18.92 -4.73 21.88
N LEU A 57 18.04 -3.76 21.98
CA LEU A 57 18.44 -2.36 22.04
C LEU A 57 19.02 -2.02 23.42
N GLY A 58 19.70 -0.87 23.54
CA GLY A 58 20.37 -0.48 24.78
C GLY A 58 19.43 -0.38 26.00
N ALA A 59 19.98 -0.34 27.22
CA ALA A 59 19.18 -0.16 28.43
C ALA A 59 18.36 1.13 28.39
N GLY A 60 17.10 1.07 28.86
CA GLY A 60 16.14 2.17 28.79
C GLY A 60 15.42 2.33 27.43
N SER A 61 15.62 1.42 26.48
CA SER A 61 15.07 1.51 25.13
C SER A 61 13.66 0.87 24.96
N ALA A 62 12.82 0.90 25.98
CA ALA A 62 11.49 0.27 25.91
C ALA A 62 10.68 0.70 24.68
N ILE A 63 10.30 -0.27 23.84
CA ILE A 63 9.37 -0.08 22.73
C ILE A 63 7.98 -0.49 23.24
N VAL A 64 7.06 0.46 23.36
CA VAL A 64 5.73 0.20 23.94
C VAL A 64 4.66 0.26 22.87
N GLU A 65 4.36 1.42 22.30
CA GLU A 65 3.28 1.61 21.34
C GLU A 65 3.80 1.82 19.90
N SER A 66 5.09 2.20 19.75
CA SER A 66 5.69 2.36 18.42
C SER A 66 5.73 1.04 17.66
N SER A 67 5.03 0.94 16.56
CA SER A 67 5.11 -0.19 15.63
C SER A 67 6.33 -0.06 14.72
N PRO A 68 6.93 -1.17 14.27
CA PRO A 68 7.98 -1.12 13.27
C PRO A 68 7.44 -0.64 11.92
N ASN A 69 8.21 0.15 11.20
CA ASN A 69 7.94 0.56 9.84
C ASN A 69 9.16 0.29 8.94
N GLU A 70 8.94 0.15 7.64
CA GLU A 70 10.00 -0.08 6.66
C GLU A 70 10.41 1.25 6.02
N ALA A 71 11.73 1.46 5.87
CA ALA A 71 12.28 2.63 5.18
C ALA A 71 13.55 2.26 4.39
N THR A 72 13.78 2.91 3.26
CA THR A 72 15.02 2.81 2.50
C THR A 72 15.95 3.97 2.89
N LEU A 73 16.97 3.72 3.71
CA LEU A 73 17.76 4.77 4.33
C LEU A 73 19.17 4.95 3.76
N ASP A 74 19.79 3.93 3.17
CA ASP A 74 21.19 4.01 2.71
C ASP A 74 21.46 3.32 1.37
N GLY A 75 20.45 2.80 0.70
CA GLY A 75 20.59 2.10 -0.58
C GLY A 75 21.20 0.70 -0.50
N SER A 76 21.51 0.16 0.70
CA SER A 76 21.97 -1.22 0.89
C SER A 76 20.81 -2.22 1.03
N GLY A 77 19.59 -1.72 1.18
CA GLY A 77 18.37 -2.49 1.35
C GLY A 77 17.41 -1.83 2.34
N PRO A 78 16.26 -2.45 2.59
CA PRO A 78 15.28 -1.92 3.52
C PRO A 78 15.78 -1.98 4.96
N SER A 79 15.42 -0.99 5.74
CA SER A 79 15.64 -0.88 7.18
C SER A 79 14.34 -0.90 7.96
N VAL A 80 14.35 -1.46 9.14
CA VAL A 80 13.25 -1.37 10.13
C VAL A 80 13.49 -0.16 11.01
N VAL A 81 12.51 0.73 11.11
CA VAL A 81 12.56 1.94 11.94
C VAL A 81 11.53 1.84 13.06
N VAL A 82 11.92 2.18 14.29
CA VAL A 82 11.04 2.12 15.47
C VAL A 82 11.41 3.17 16.51
N GLY A 83 10.42 3.68 17.24
CA GLY A 83 10.59 4.62 18.33
C GLY A 83 10.69 3.94 19.71
N SER A 84 11.30 4.61 20.67
CA SER A 84 11.40 4.17 22.06
C SER A 84 10.84 5.20 23.02
N ARG A 85 9.95 4.73 23.91
CA ARG A 85 9.30 5.56 24.93
C ARG A 85 10.27 6.10 25.97
N MET A 86 11.10 5.21 26.53
CA MET A 86 11.83 5.53 27.78
C MET A 86 13.06 6.40 27.57
N ASN A 87 13.81 6.17 26.50
CA ASN A 87 15.01 6.96 26.19
C ASN A 87 14.82 7.97 25.07
N GLY A 88 13.62 8.04 24.47
CA GLY A 88 13.31 8.99 23.41
C GLY A 88 14.17 8.80 22.15
N CYS A 89 14.57 7.57 21.85
CA CYS A 89 15.41 7.28 20.70
C CYS A 89 14.61 6.71 19.53
N VAL A 90 15.05 7.03 18.31
CA VAL A 90 14.67 6.33 17.08
C VAL A 90 15.79 5.38 16.70
N TYR A 91 15.43 4.16 16.41
CA TYR A 91 16.35 3.10 15.98
C TYR A 91 16.05 2.73 14.53
N ALA A 92 17.10 2.50 13.74
CA ALA A 92 16.99 1.90 12.43
C ALA A 92 18.05 0.81 12.26
N VAL A 93 17.58 -0.37 11.84
CA VAL A 93 18.42 -1.56 11.61
C VAL A 93 18.07 -2.17 10.25
N HIS A 94 19.08 -2.72 9.56
CA HIS A 94 18.84 -3.41 8.29
C HIS A 94 17.94 -4.64 8.48
N LEU A 95 16.91 -4.76 7.65
CA LEU A 95 15.98 -5.89 7.69
C LEU A 95 16.70 -7.23 7.43
N ALA A 96 17.76 -7.22 6.63
CA ALA A 96 18.46 -8.43 6.22
C ALA A 96 19.18 -9.14 7.37
N ASP A 97 19.81 -8.39 8.29
CA ASP A 97 20.73 -8.97 9.29
C ASP A 97 20.70 -8.30 10.68
N GLY A 98 19.86 -7.29 10.88
CA GLY A 98 19.74 -6.55 12.14
C GLY A 98 20.90 -5.58 12.41
N SER A 99 21.85 -5.43 11.50
CA SER A 99 22.93 -4.45 11.68
C SER A 99 22.40 -3.03 11.69
N THR A 100 22.98 -2.17 12.51
CA THR A 100 22.59 -0.76 12.61
C THR A 100 22.76 -0.06 11.27
N THR A 101 21.72 0.62 10.78
CA THR A 101 21.77 1.41 9.55
C THR A 101 22.77 2.57 9.70
N PRO A 102 23.69 2.80 8.75
CA PRO A 102 24.67 3.87 8.81
C PRO A 102 24.04 5.24 9.08
N GLY A 103 24.58 5.96 10.06
CA GLY A 103 24.04 7.25 10.52
C GLY A 103 22.94 7.16 11.58
N TRP A 104 22.34 5.98 11.78
CA TRP A 104 21.19 5.75 12.67
C TRP A 104 21.56 5.05 13.99
N GLY A 105 22.80 5.09 14.41
CA GLY A 105 23.27 4.33 15.58
C GLY A 105 22.44 4.55 16.86
N HIS A 106 22.25 5.81 17.28
CA HIS A 106 21.39 6.18 18.41
C HIS A 106 20.96 7.63 18.22
N ILE A 107 19.78 7.85 17.64
CA ILE A 107 19.23 9.17 17.49
C ILE A 107 18.23 9.41 18.62
N CYS A 108 18.65 10.13 19.65
CA CYS A 108 17.87 10.34 20.87
C CYS A 108 17.62 11.84 21.07
N PRO A 109 16.54 12.39 20.52
CA PRO A 109 16.22 13.80 20.63
C PRO A 109 15.84 14.24 22.05
N GLY A 110 15.44 13.33 22.94
CA GLY A 110 15.32 13.63 24.36
C GLY A 110 13.96 13.36 25.00
N ASP A 111 12.88 13.36 24.26
CA ASP A 111 11.54 13.04 24.75
C ASP A 111 11.07 11.66 24.28
N GLY A 112 10.14 11.04 25.04
CA GLY A 112 9.64 9.70 24.71
C GLY A 112 8.98 9.66 23.34
N ILE A 113 9.27 8.59 22.56
CA ILE A 113 8.67 8.36 21.24
C ILE A 113 7.80 7.11 21.32
N ASP A 114 6.49 7.34 21.41
CA ASP A 114 5.46 6.29 21.39
C ASP A 114 4.86 6.11 20.00
N SER A 115 5.02 7.12 19.15
CA SER A 115 4.49 7.08 17.80
C SER A 115 5.21 6.05 16.94
N THR A 116 4.46 5.43 16.04
CA THR A 116 5.02 4.69 14.91
C THR A 116 5.69 5.70 13.96
N PRO A 117 6.96 5.51 13.58
CA PRO A 117 7.61 6.36 12.60
C PRO A 117 6.87 6.32 11.26
N SER A 118 6.64 7.46 10.65
CA SER A 118 6.10 7.56 9.29
C SER A 118 7.22 7.84 8.32
N VAL A 119 7.07 7.34 7.11
CA VAL A 119 8.10 7.36 6.08
C VAL A 119 7.59 8.13 4.87
N THR A 120 8.41 8.98 4.29
CA THR A 120 8.10 9.75 3.09
C THR A 120 9.31 9.85 2.17
N PRO A 121 9.14 9.79 0.84
CA PRO A 121 10.27 9.85 -0.09
C PRO A 121 11.11 11.14 0.06
N ALA A 122 12.42 10.96 0.26
CA ALA A 122 13.42 12.05 0.31
C ALA A 122 14.00 12.40 -1.07
N GLY A 123 13.76 11.53 -2.07
CA GLY A 123 14.39 11.60 -3.38
C GLY A 123 15.60 10.68 -3.51
N GLY A 124 15.97 10.37 -4.76
CA GLY A 124 17.09 9.44 -5.03
C GLY A 124 16.84 8.00 -4.60
N GLY A 125 15.58 7.60 -4.36
CA GLY A 125 15.21 6.26 -3.90
C GLY A 125 15.44 6.04 -2.41
N LEU A 126 15.64 7.09 -1.63
CA LEU A 126 15.79 7.08 -0.17
C LEU A 126 14.59 7.77 0.49
N ASP A 127 14.42 7.54 1.79
CA ASP A 127 13.29 7.99 2.57
C ASP A 127 13.69 8.90 3.74
N ASP A 128 12.85 9.89 4.02
CA ASP A 128 12.85 10.65 5.27
C ASP A 128 11.93 9.97 6.29
N VAL A 129 12.26 10.10 7.57
CA VAL A 129 11.51 9.53 8.69
C VAL A 129 10.97 10.64 9.58
N VAL A 130 9.66 10.60 9.87
CA VAL A 130 8.99 11.54 10.74
C VAL A 130 8.44 10.83 11.97
N VAL A 131 8.72 11.35 13.15
CA VAL A 131 8.19 10.86 14.42
C VAL A 131 7.56 11.98 15.21
N SER A 132 6.59 11.66 16.03
CA SER A 132 6.09 12.57 17.06
C SER A 132 6.71 12.21 18.41
N GLU A 133 6.94 13.23 19.23
CA GLU A 133 7.55 13.12 20.56
C GLU A 133 6.63 13.68 21.65
N GLY A 134 6.85 13.24 22.87
CA GLY A 134 6.17 13.75 24.04
C GLY A 134 5.72 12.62 24.97
N ASN A 135 6.02 12.75 26.25
CA ASN A 135 5.74 11.74 27.25
C ASN A 135 4.31 11.83 27.78
N VAL A 136 3.46 10.87 27.42
CA VAL A 136 2.07 10.75 27.91
C VAL A 136 2.01 10.23 29.35
N SER A 137 3.05 9.55 29.84
CA SER A 137 3.09 9.01 31.21
C SER A 137 3.19 10.10 32.30
N GLY A 138 3.36 11.37 31.92
CA GLY A 138 3.30 12.55 32.78
C GLY A 138 1.89 12.95 33.26
N LEU A 139 0.85 12.16 33.02
CA LEU A 139 -0.50 12.39 33.54
C LEU A 139 -0.62 12.22 35.08
N ASN A 140 0.46 11.82 35.78
CA ASN A 140 0.55 11.92 37.24
C ASN A 140 1.74 12.81 37.63
N PRO A 141 1.59 13.73 38.52
CA PRO A 141 1.77 15.18 38.48
C PRO A 141 3.11 15.64 37.90
N PRO A 142 3.23 16.88 37.43
CA PRO A 142 4.30 17.30 36.54
C PRO A 142 5.65 17.15 37.19
N ALA A 143 6.45 16.19 36.73
CA ALA A 143 7.88 16.32 36.82
C ALA A 143 8.22 17.60 36.02
N ALA A 144 9.05 18.48 36.55
CA ALA A 144 9.40 19.78 36.02
C ALA A 144 10.09 19.78 34.64
N ASN A 145 9.99 18.71 33.90
CA ASN A 145 10.49 18.44 32.56
C ASN A 145 9.43 17.70 31.71
N ALA A 146 8.15 18.07 31.81
CA ALA A 146 7.19 17.72 30.77
C ALA A 146 7.68 18.36 29.46
N GLY A 147 8.37 17.58 28.66
CA GLY A 147 9.01 18.02 27.43
C GLY A 147 8.02 18.65 26.47
N SER A 148 8.52 19.48 25.64
CA SER A 148 7.76 20.11 24.54
C SER A 148 7.36 19.04 23.54
N GLY A 149 6.09 18.62 23.54
CA GLY A 149 5.57 17.74 22.52
C GLY A 149 5.73 18.35 21.12
N GLY A 150 6.04 17.54 20.13
CA GLY A 150 6.33 18.02 18.80
C GLY A 150 6.54 16.92 17.77
N LEU A 151 7.05 17.32 16.62
CA LEU A 151 7.46 16.42 15.55
C LEU A 151 8.93 16.64 15.20
N LEU A 152 9.57 15.56 14.78
CA LEU A 152 10.93 15.52 14.31
C LEU A 152 10.97 14.85 12.94
N ALA A 153 11.73 15.40 12.02
CA ALA A 153 12.02 14.75 10.74
C ALA A 153 13.52 14.53 10.60
N PHE A 154 13.87 13.35 10.12
CA PHE A 154 15.22 12.90 9.89
C PHE A 154 15.41 12.50 8.43
N GLY A 155 16.52 12.94 7.84
CA GLY A 155 16.92 12.48 6.51
C GLY A 155 17.46 11.05 6.51
N PRO A 156 17.71 10.47 5.33
CA PRO A 156 18.15 9.08 5.18
C PRO A 156 19.40 8.72 5.98
N GLY A 157 20.34 9.67 6.11
CA GLY A 157 21.56 9.51 6.93
C GLY A 157 21.36 9.73 8.43
N GLY A 158 20.14 9.79 8.95
CA GLY A 158 19.85 10.05 10.36
C GLY A 158 20.05 11.49 10.82
N ASN A 159 20.37 12.41 9.93
CA ASN A 159 20.52 13.82 10.24
C ASN A 159 19.15 14.48 10.46
N LEU A 160 19.05 15.28 11.52
CA LEU A 160 17.83 16.06 11.78
C LEU A 160 17.60 17.07 10.64
N LEU A 161 16.47 17.00 9.97
CA LEU A 161 16.03 17.96 8.95
C LEU A 161 15.35 19.16 9.60
N TRP A 162 14.41 18.88 10.47
CA TRP A 162 13.70 19.91 11.25
C TRP A 162 13.16 19.31 12.56
N ASN A 163 12.96 20.19 13.54
CA ASN A 163 12.27 19.94 14.81
C ASN A 163 11.17 20.98 14.96
N ARG A 164 9.94 20.54 15.21
CA ARG A 164 8.77 21.41 15.32
C ARG A 164 8.04 21.14 16.63
N ALA A 165 8.22 22.02 17.61
CA ALA A 165 7.35 22.05 18.78
C ALA A 165 5.93 22.47 18.36
N LEU A 166 4.92 21.74 18.84
CA LEU A 166 3.50 22.06 18.62
C LEU A 166 2.98 22.82 19.85
N PRO A 167 2.63 24.12 19.68
CA PRO A 167 2.14 24.91 20.80
C PRO A 167 0.72 24.49 21.21
N ASP A 168 0.35 24.69 22.48
CA ASP A 168 -1.04 24.61 22.93
C ASP A 168 -1.87 25.72 22.25
N ALA A 169 -2.39 25.42 21.07
CA ALA A 169 -3.05 26.41 20.21
C ALA A 169 -4.36 26.96 20.82
N PHE A 170 -4.96 26.22 21.75
CA PHE A 170 -6.25 26.57 22.34
C PHE A 170 -6.16 26.90 23.84
N GLY A 171 -4.94 26.92 24.40
CA GLY A 171 -4.70 27.37 25.77
C GLY A 171 -5.23 26.42 26.84
N THR A 172 -5.34 25.14 26.53
CA THR A 172 -5.96 24.14 27.40
C THR A 172 -5.01 23.62 28.49
N PHE A 173 -3.72 23.49 28.17
CA PHE A 173 -2.70 22.91 29.06
C PHE A 173 -1.61 23.88 29.52
N GLY A 174 -1.50 25.05 28.91
CA GLY A 174 -0.54 26.08 29.29
C GLY A 174 0.93 25.73 29.05
N SER A 175 1.22 24.65 28.34
CA SER A 175 2.51 24.17 27.91
C SER A 175 2.40 23.50 26.54
N THR A 176 3.52 23.11 25.90
CA THR A 176 3.48 22.28 24.68
C THR A 176 2.96 20.89 25.03
N PRO A 177 1.78 20.50 24.49
CA PRO A 177 1.19 19.20 24.81
C PRO A 177 1.95 18.05 24.16
N ALA A 178 1.94 16.87 24.77
CA ALA A 178 2.48 15.66 24.17
C ALA A 178 1.76 15.29 22.87
N VAL A 179 2.47 14.64 21.95
CA VAL A 179 1.94 14.18 20.66
C VAL A 179 2.05 12.65 20.59
N PRO A 180 1.12 11.91 21.21
CA PRO A 180 1.15 10.44 21.22
C PRO A 180 0.72 9.82 19.90
N ALA A 181 -0.10 10.52 19.11
CA ALA A 181 -0.56 10.04 17.83
C ALA A 181 0.61 9.90 16.85
N SER A 182 0.61 8.83 16.05
CA SER A 182 1.56 8.69 14.96
C SER A 182 1.23 9.69 13.84
N PRO A 183 2.23 10.33 13.21
CA PRO A 183 1.99 11.26 12.13
C PRO A 183 1.52 10.50 10.88
N ALA A 184 0.33 10.78 10.35
CA ALA A 184 -0.11 10.26 9.06
C ALA A 184 0.41 11.17 7.94
N ILE A 185 1.05 10.59 6.91
CA ILE A 185 1.61 11.36 5.78
C ILE A 185 0.94 10.93 4.49
N GLY A 186 0.25 11.85 3.84
CA GLY A 186 -0.43 11.59 2.59
C GLY A 186 -0.94 12.86 1.91
N ASP A 187 -1.48 12.71 0.70
CA ASP A 187 -2.13 13.83 0.01
C ASP A 187 -3.50 14.10 0.63
N THR A 188 -3.64 15.27 1.21
CA THR A 188 -4.90 15.74 1.82
C THR A 188 -5.76 16.56 0.85
N GLY A 189 -5.40 16.63 -0.44
CA GLY A 189 -6.03 17.47 -1.45
C GLY A 189 -5.39 18.85 -1.59
N ALA A 190 -4.25 19.07 -0.94
CA ALA A 190 -3.47 20.30 -1.08
C ALA A 190 -2.51 20.27 -2.28
N GLY A 191 -2.48 19.18 -3.06
CA GLY A 191 -1.62 19.00 -4.23
C GLY A 191 -0.19 18.59 -3.89
N SER A 192 0.11 18.33 -2.62
CA SER A 192 1.35 17.74 -2.12
C SER A 192 1.06 17.05 -0.79
N PRO A 193 1.87 16.03 -0.42
CA PRO A 193 1.70 15.33 0.85
C PRO A 193 1.70 16.29 2.05
N ARG A 194 0.96 15.95 3.08
CA ARG A 194 0.88 16.64 4.37
C ARG A 194 1.05 15.66 5.50
N ILE A 195 1.60 16.13 6.60
CA ILE A 195 1.59 15.42 7.86
C ILE A 195 0.33 15.81 8.62
N VAL A 196 -0.48 14.83 9.00
CA VAL A 196 -1.65 15.04 9.86
C VAL A 196 -1.39 14.37 11.19
N VAL A 197 -1.49 15.12 12.28
CA VAL A 197 -1.21 14.61 13.63
C VAL A 197 -2.05 15.33 14.68
N GLY A 198 -2.53 14.58 15.68
CA GLY A 198 -3.24 15.13 16.84
C GLY A 198 -2.37 15.16 18.08
N ASP A 199 -2.69 16.08 18.99
CA ASP A 199 -2.03 16.22 20.28
C ASP A 199 -3.03 16.02 21.45
N VAL A 200 -2.50 15.95 22.66
CA VAL A 200 -3.34 15.94 23.88
C VAL A 200 -3.87 17.33 24.24
N GLY A 201 -3.43 18.37 23.54
CA GLY A 201 -3.84 19.79 23.72
C GLY A 201 -5.08 20.18 22.93
N LEU A 202 -5.91 19.21 22.52
CA LEU A 202 -7.14 19.42 21.73
C LEU A 202 -6.87 19.97 20.32
N SER A 203 -5.73 19.67 19.72
CA SER A 203 -5.36 20.19 18.41
C SER A 203 -5.11 19.06 17.43
N LEU A 204 -5.60 19.24 16.21
CA LEU A 204 -5.21 18.45 15.04
C LEU A 204 -4.48 19.38 14.09
N TYR A 205 -3.26 19.01 13.73
CA TYR A 205 -2.38 19.77 12.86
C TYR A 205 -2.33 19.16 11.46
N SER A 206 -2.13 20.04 10.48
CA SER A 206 -1.66 19.67 9.14
C SER A 206 -0.38 20.47 8.87
N LEU A 207 0.71 19.75 8.50
CA LEU A 207 2.03 20.35 8.35
C LEU A 207 2.67 19.95 7.01
N ASP A 208 3.54 20.81 6.51
CA ASP A 208 4.39 20.53 5.36
C ASP A 208 5.51 19.56 5.75
N PRO A 209 5.67 18.39 5.08
CA PRO A 209 6.67 17.39 5.45
C PRO A 209 8.13 17.88 5.31
N GLY A 210 8.41 18.75 4.34
CA GLY A 210 9.77 19.23 4.07
C GLY A 210 10.27 20.25 5.08
N THR A 211 9.36 20.99 5.74
CA THR A 211 9.72 22.14 6.60
C THR A 211 9.13 22.07 8.01
N GLY A 212 8.18 21.17 8.26
CA GLY A 212 7.42 21.13 9.50
C GLY A 212 6.51 22.34 9.72
N ALA A 213 6.30 23.18 8.72
CA ALA A 213 5.46 24.39 8.84
C ALA A 213 3.99 24.00 8.89
N THR A 214 3.25 24.64 9.81
CA THR A 214 1.79 24.48 9.91
C THR A 214 1.10 25.09 8.70
N GLU A 215 0.18 24.35 8.09
CA GLU A 215 -0.58 24.78 6.93
C GLU A 215 -1.58 25.91 7.26
N PRO A 216 -1.89 26.78 6.30
CA PRO A 216 -2.92 27.80 6.47
C PRO A 216 -4.27 27.19 6.85
N GLY A 217 -4.91 27.76 7.88
CA GLY A 217 -6.19 27.27 8.39
C GLY A 217 -6.06 26.18 9.46
N TRP A 218 -4.86 25.74 9.80
CA TRP A 218 -4.55 24.78 10.86
C TRP A 218 -3.83 25.45 12.04
N PRO A 219 -3.87 24.89 13.26
CA PRO A 219 -4.56 23.64 13.65
C PRO A 219 -6.08 23.79 13.79
N GLN A 220 -6.77 22.63 13.72
CA GLN A 220 -8.20 22.52 14.00
C GLN A 220 -8.43 22.05 15.43
N LYS A 221 -9.45 22.59 16.10
CA LYS A 221 -9.81 22.14 17.45
C LYS A 221 -10.51 20.80 17.40
N THR A 222 -10.04 19.82 18.16
CA THR A 222 -10.69 18.52 18.36
C THR A 222 -11.73 18.56 19.49
N ALA A 223 -12.56 17.52 19.57
CA ALA A 223 -13.56 17.42 20.66
C ALA A 223 -12.86 17.21 22.01
N ASP A 224 -11.80 16.40 22.03
CA ASP A 224 -10.94 16.10 23.18
C ASP A 224 -9.54 15.75 22.71
N THR A 225 -8.72 15.15 23.58
CA THR A 225 -7.37 14.67 23.27
C THR A 225 -7.37 13.70 22.08
N THR A 226 -6.28 13.66 21.33
CA THR A 226 -6.15 12.82 20.15
C THR A 226 -4.98 11.87 20.33
N PHE A 227 -5.27 10.61 20.63
CA PHE A 227 -4.31 9.50 20.62
C PHE A 227 -4.30 8.76 19.30
N ALA A 228 -5.38 8.82 18.59
CA ALA A 228 -5.61 8.11 17.35
C ALA A 228 -4.82 8.71 16.19
N THR A 229 -4.16 7.87 15.40
CA THR A 229 -3.60 8.27 14.11
C THR A 229 -4.73 8.54 13.12
N ALA A 230 -4.71 9.70 12.47
CA ALA A 230 -5.70 10.05 11.46
C ALA A 230 -5.63 9.10 10.24
N ALA A 231 -6.73 8.98 9.50
CA ALA A 231 -6.70 8.39 8.16
C ALA A 231 -6.72 9.48 7.09
N ILE A 232 -5.97 9.27 6.02
CA ILE A 232 -5.94 10.15 4.83
C ILE A 232 -6.42 9.31 3.65
N ALA A 233 -7.57 9.66 3.07
CA ALA A 233 -8.20 8.84 2.06
C ALA A 233 -8.89 9.67 0.99
N ASN A 234 -9.04 9.10 -0.20
CA ASN A 234 -9.96 9.61 -1.21
C ASN A 234 -11.39 9.22 -0.87
N VAL A 235 -12.21 10.18 -0.54
CA VAL A 235 -13.64 9.97 -0.28
C VAL A 235 -14.44 10.61 -1.41
N ASN A 236 -15.02 9.75 -2.26
CA ASN A 236 -15.85 10.19 -3.40
C ASN A 236 -15.17 11.18 -4.35
N GLY A 237 -13.89 11.01 -4.62
CA GLY A 237 -13.10 11.86 -5.51
C GLY A 237 -12.47 13.08 -4.84
N ALA A 238 -12.66 13.27 -3.53
CA ALA A 238 -12.01 14.32 -2.75
C ALA A 238 -11.06 13.71 -1.71
N GLN A 239 -9.83 14.18 -1.66
CA GLN A 239 -8.91 13.85 -0.58
C GLN A 239 -9.44 14.41 0.73
N SER A 240 -9.43 13.56 1.74
CA SER A 240 -10.07 13.85 3.00
C SER A 240 -9.26 13.30 4.16
N ILE A 241 -9.43 13.91 5.32
CA ILE A 241 -8.82 13.53 6.58
C ILE A 241 -9.92 13.01 7.49
N LEU A 242 -9.79 11.78 8.00
CA LEU A 242 -10.61 11.27 9.07
C LEU A 242 -9.81 11.29 10.36
N ALA A 243 -10.27 12.03 11.33
CA ALA A 243 -9.64 12.16 12.63
C ALA A 243 -10.58 11.73 13.74
N ALA A 244 -10.07 10.93 14.67
CA ALA A 244 -10.77 10.55 15.88
C ALA A 244 -10.25 11.38 17.06
N SER A 245 -11.12 11.68 17.99
CA SER A 245 -10.79 12.26 19.30
C SER A 245 -11.37 11.42 20.40
N ASP A 246 -10.55 11.24 21.43
CA ASP A 246 -10.94 10.65 22.69
C ASP A 246 -11.93 11.58 23.42
N SER A 247 -12.66 11.09 24.39
CA SER A 247 -13.44 11.91 25.27
C SER A 247 -13.23 11.52 26.71
N THR A 248 -12.60 12.41 27.41
CA THR A 248 -12.77 12.52 28.84
C THR A 248 -13.39 13.89 29.10
N ALA A 249 -14.55 13.97 29.74
CA ALA A 249 -15.19 15.22 30.09
C ALA A 249 -14.21 16.14 30.86
N GLY A 250 -13.43 16.93 30.15
CA GLY A 250 -12.43 17.85 30.67
C GLY A 250 -12.84 19.31 30.44
N PRO A 251 -12.29 20.26 31.20
CA PRO A 251 -12.54 21.70 30.97
C PRO A 251 -11.93 22.09 29.63
N GLY A 252 -12.77 22.35 28.65
CA GLY A 252 -12.36 22.77 27.30
C GLY A 252 -12.93 21.92 26.15
N ALA A 253 -13.61 20.81 26.46
CA ALA A 253 -14.36 20.05 25.47
C ALA A 253 -15.28 20.99 24.67
N LEU A 254 -15.33 20.80 23.33
CA LEU A 254 -16.12 21.65 22.43
C LEU A 254 -17.62 21.62 22.74
N ASP A 255 -18.09 20.49 23.27
CA ASP A 255 -19.48 20.23 23.61
C ASP A 255 -19.48 19.49 24.95
N ASN A 256 -20.38 19.73 25.87
CA ASN A 256 -20.55 19.00 27.15
C ASN A 256 -20.86 17.51 26.95
N TRP A 257 -20.09 16.83 26.11
CA TRP A 257 -20.31 15.48 25.64
C TRP A 257 -19.39 14.50 26.36
N ASN A 258 -19.91 13.34 26.73
CA ASN A 258 -19.19 12.27 27.42
C ASN A 258 -18.72 11.16 26.46
N GLY A 259 -18.49 11.43 25.18
CA GLY A 259 -18.13 10.44 24.18
C GLY A 259 -17.10 10.96 23.16
N GLY A 260 -16.42 10.06 22.48
CA GLY A 260 -15.48 10.38 21.38
C GLY A 260 -16.18 10.81 20.10
N ALA A 261 -15.40 11.28 19.15
CA ALA A 261 -15.93 11.66 17.84
C ALA A 261 -14.97 11.31 16.71
N VAL A 262 -15.52 10.87 15.58
CA VAL A 262 -14.83 10.76 14.31
C VAL A 262 -15.32 11.86 13.36
N ARG A 263 -14.41 12.55 12.68
CA ARG A 263 -14.73 13.66 11.78
C ARG A 263 -14.11 13.46 10.42
N LEU A 264 -14.88 13.72 9.38
CA LEU A 264 -14.36 13.88 8.03
C LEU A 264 -14.08 15.35 7.78
N MET A 265 -12.86 15.67 7.37
CA MET A 265 -12.39 17.02 7.08
C MET A 265 -11.71 17.10 5.73
N GLY A 266 -11.87 18.23 5.04
CA GLY A 266 -11.10 18.54 3.83
C GLY A 266 -9.73 19.14 4.15
N ALA A 267 -8.90 19.35 3.13
CA ALA A 267 -7.53 19.90 3.23
C ALA A 267 -7.42 21.22 4.04
N GLY A 268 -8.43 22.08 3.95
CA GLY A 268 -8.49 23.34 4.71
C GLY A 268 -9.04 23.21 6.12
N GLY A 269 -9.23 22.00 6.65
CA GLY A 269 -9.74 21.76 8.00
C GLY A 269 -11.27 21.92 8.15
N THR A 270 -11.99 22.14 7.06
CA THR A 270 -13.46 22.22 7.10
C THR A 270 -14.07 20.86 7.34
N THR A 271 -14.82 20.69 8.43
CA THR A 271 -15.54 19.45 8.75
C THR A 271 -16.75 19.27 7.85
N ALA A 272 -16.83 18.12 7.17
CA ALA A 272 -17.97 17.73 6.34
C ALA A 272 -19.07 17.06 7.16
N TRP A 273 -18.68 16.14 8.08
CA TRP A 273 -19.57 15.50 9.02
C TRP A 273 -18.83 15.12 10.31
N THR A 274 -19.57 14.85 11.34
CA THR A 274 -19.08 14.33 12.63
C THR A 274 -19.96 13.16 13.02
N ASP A 275 -19.36 12.02 13.31
CA ASP A 275 -20.00 10.89 13.96
C ASP A 275 -19.57 10.88 15.43
N ALA A 276 -20.54 10.94 16.30
CA ALA A 276 -20.32 11.11 17.71
C ALA A 276 -20.66 9.80 18.42
N SER A 277 -19.66 9.20 19.05
CA SER A 277 -19.81 8.01 19.88
C SER A 277 -20.15 8.38 21.32
N ASN A 278 -20.97 7.57 21.99
CA ASN A 278 -21.17 7.68 23.43
C ASN A 278 -19.99 7.12 24.24
N ASP A 279 -19.00 6.53 23.55
CA ASP A 279 -17.80 5.93 24.11
C ASP A 279 -16.53 6.58 23.57
N VAL A 280 -15.43 6.32 24.25
CA VAL A 280 -14.09 6.78 23.90
C VAL A 280 -13.67 6.22 22.54
N VAL A 281 -13.16 7.05 21.63
CA VAL A 281 -12.62 6.65 20.33
C VAL A 281 -11.11 6.87 20.31
N SER A 282 -10.37 5.98 20.96
CA SER A 282 -8.89 5.96 20.91
C SER A 282 -8.34 5.18 19.74
N SER A 283 -9.17 4.40 19.06
CA SER A 283 -8.83 3.67 17.82
C SER A 283 -8.70 4.63 16.65
N GLY A 284 -7.61 4.51 15.90
CA GLY A 284 -7.43 5.28 14.67
C GLY A 284 -8.38 4.81 13.56
N PRO A 285 -9.20 5.69 12.94
CA PRO A 285 -10.09 5.29 11.87
C PRO A 285 -9.30 4.75 10.66
N VAL A 286 -9.90 3.83 9.93
CA VAL A 286 -9.38 3.30 8.67
C VAL A 286 -10.44 3.40 7.59
N VAL A 287 -10.02 3.44 6.31
CA VAL A 287 -10.94 3.63 5.18
C VAL A 287 -10.69 2.56 4.13
N GLY A 288 -11.74 1.90 3.67
CA GLY A 288 -11.67 0.92 2.61
C GLY A 288 -12.99 0.77 1.86
N ASN A 289 -12.94 0.12 0.72
CA ASN A 289 -14.14 -0.24 -0.04
C ASN A 289 -14.55 -1.68 0.30
N LEU A 290 -15.42 -1.85 1.28
CA LEU A 290 -15.80 -3.18 1.77
C LEU A 290 -16.70 -3.97 0.81
N THR A 291 -17.64 -3.29 0.15
CA THR A 291 -18.71 -3.95 -0.63
C THR A 291 -18.78 -3.50 -2.09
N GLY A 292 -17.82 -2.71 -2.58
CA GLY A 292 -17.90 -2.09 -3.90
C GLY A 292 -18.92 -0.93 -4.01
N SER A 293 -19.61 -0.58 -2.92
CA SER A 293 -20.65 0.46 -2.88
C SER A 293 -20.14 1.85 -2.44
N GLY A 294 -18.83 2.05 -2.44
CA GLY A 294 -18.16 3.29 -2.03
C GLY A 294 -17.31 3.13 -0.76
N PRO A 295 -16.54 4.17 -0.39
CA PRO A 295 -15.65 4.12 0.75
C PRO A 295 -16.41 4.02 2.06
N VAL A 296 -15.92 3.16 2.95
CA VAL A 296 -16.42 2.94 4.32
C VAL A 296 -15.32 3.29 5.29
N ALA A 297 -15.61 4.11 6.28
CA ALA A 297 -14.72 4.35 7.40
C ALA A 297 -15.08 3.40 8.55
N VAL A 298 -14.05 2.81 9.16
CA VAL A 298 -14.21 1.85 10.26
C VAL A 298 -13.36 2.31 11.43
N TYR A 299 -13.89 2.25 12.64
CA TYR A 299 -13.17 2.60 13.86
C TYR A 299 -13.71 1.83 15.06
N GLY A 300 -12.82 1.51 16.00
CA GLY A 300 -13.18 0.90 17.27
C GLY A 300 -13.48 1.94 18.33
N HIS A 301 -14.30 1.58 19.30
CA HIS A 301 -14.62 2.43 20.45
C HIS A 301 -14.86 1.58 21.72
N GLY A 302 -14.82 2.23 22.87
CA GLY A 302 -15.10 1.58 24.13
C GLY A 302 -14.57 2.35 25.33
N ALA A 303 -15.16 2.13 26.49
CA ALA A 303 -14.84 2.85 27.71
C ALA A 303 -13.68 2.21 28.47
N TYR A 304 -12.56 2.91 28.58
CA TYR A 304 -11.44 2.52 29.45
C TYR A 304 -11.82 2.53 30.96
N TRP A 305 -12.75 3.39 31.37
CA TRP A 305 -12.99 3.75 32.76
C TRP A 305 -14.36 3.39 33.35
N GLY A 306 -15.24 2.72 32.65
CA GLY A 306 -16.54 2.40 33.22
C GLY A 306 -17.40 1.53 32.33
N GLY A 307 -17.71 0.34 32.77
CA GLY A 307 -18.53 -0.63 32.08
C GLY A 307 -19.85 -0.09 31.55
N SER A 308 -19.84 0.46 30.33
CA SER A 308 -21.00 0.54 29.47
C SER A 308 -20.95 -0.68 28.53
N ASP A 309 -22.11 -1.31 28.29
CA ASP A 309 -22.25 -2.45 27.38
C ASP A 309 -22.11 -2.04 25.88
N GLN A 310 -21.42 -0.93 25.57
CA GLN A 310 -21.37 -0.32 24.24
C GLN A 310 -20.03 -0.44 23.53
N ASP A 311 -19.09 -1.19 24.10
CA ASP A 311 -17.79 -1.46 23.47
C ASP A 311 -17.98 -2.10 22.11
N GLY A 312 -17.38 -1.53 21.06
CA GLY A 312 -17.66 -2.01 19.73
C GLY A 312 -16.79 -1.48 18.62
N LEU A 313 -17.25 -1.82 17.45
CA LEU A 313 -16.71 -1.41 16.16
C LEU A 313 -17.84 -0.74 15.37
N THR A 314 -17.60 0.44 14.86
CA THR A 314 -18.55 1.15 14.01
C THR A 314 -17.98 1.31 12.59
N ALA A 315 -18.81 1.05 11.60
CA ALA A 315 -18.54 1.31 10.20
C ALA A 315 -19.56 2.31 9.66
N VAL A 316 -19.07 3.38 9.06
CA VAL A 316 -19.90 4.43 8.45
C VAL A 316 -19.55 4.62 6.98
N ASP A 317 -20.51 5.08 6.20
CA ASP A 317 -20.25 5.59 4.86
C ASP A 317 -19.30 6.79 4.96
N ALA A 318 -18.11 6.69 4.40
CA ALA A 318 -17.09 7.70 4.58
C ALA A 318 -17.48 9.06 3.99
N GLY A 319 -18.32 9.09 2.96
CA GLY A 319 -18.76 10.33 2.32
C GLY A 319 -19.86 11.08 3.10
N THR A 320 -20.71 10.34 3.83
CA THR A 320 -21.91 10.90 4.45
C THR A 320 -21.93 10.82 5.97
N GLY A 321 -21.08 9.96 6.57
CA GLY A 321 -21.11 9.65 8.00
C GLY A 321 -22.27 8.75 8.42
N ALA A 322 -23.05 8.22 7.48
CA ALA A 322 -24.16 7.36 7.81
C ALA A 322 -23.69 5.98 8.26
N THR A 323 -24.16 5.50 9.41
CA THR A 323 -23.82 4.18 9.93
C THR A 323 -24.22 3.09 8.96
N ARG A 324 -23.27 2.21 8.64
CA ARG A 324 -23.45 1.01 7.83
C ARG A 324 -23.74 -0.20 8.69
N PHE A 325 -22.92 -0.40 9.72
CA PHE A 325 -23.13 -1.40 10.75
C PHE A 325 -22.43 -1.02 12.06
N GLU A 326 -22.85 -1.64 13.12
CA GLU A 326 -22.19 -1.65 14.44
C GLU A 326 -22.02 -3.10 14.88
N ALA A 327 -20.87 -3.43 15.47
CA ALA A 327 -20.57 -4.76 15.97
C ALA A 327 -20.02 -4.69 17.39
N HIS A 328 -20.59 -5.51 18.28
CA HIS A 328 -20.16 -5.57 19.67
C HIS A 328 -18.96 -6.53 19.83
N LEU A 329 -17.90 -6.03 20.46
CA LEU A 329 -16.69 -6.80 20.75
C LEU A 329 -16.74 -7.47 22.13
N GLY A 330 -17.60 -7.00 23.02
CA GLY A 330 -17.62 -7.42 24.42
C GLY A 330 -16.38 -6.99 25.20
N GLY A 331 -15.68 -5.98 24.72
CA GLY A 331 -14.46 -5.41 25.28
C GLY A 331 -14.02 -4.19 24.48
N TYR A 332 -13.35 -3.25 25.13
CA TYR A 332 -12.86 -2.05 24.46
C TYR A 332 -11.60 -2.32 23.63
N THR A 333 -11.38 -1.50 22.61
CA THR A 333 -10.22 -1.53 21.74
C THR A 333 -9.48 -0.20 21.73
N LEU A 334 -8.14 -0.29 21.69
CA LEU A 334 -7.24 0.86 21.49
C LEU A 334 -6.57 0.77 20.13
N ALA A 335 -6.62 -0.40 19.52
CA ALA A 335 -5.99 -0.68 18.22
C ALA A 335 -6.77 -0.04 17.08
N ALA A 336 -6.09 0.30 15.99
CA ALA A 336 -6.75 0.60 14.74
C ALA A 336 -7.20 -0.70 14.06
N PRO A 337 -8.39 -0.75 13.43
CA PRO A 337 -8.82 -1.88 12.62
C PRO A 337 -7.85 -2.16 11.48
N ALA A 338 -7.84 -3.40 10.98
CA ALA A 338 -7.24 -3.77 9.72
C ALA A 338 -8.33 -4.19 8.73
N LEU A 339 -8.11 -3.93 7.45
CA LEU A 339 -9.02 -4.33 6.37
C LEU A 339 -8.29 -5.31 5.46
N ALA A 340 -8.84 -6.51 5.24
CA ALA A 340 -8.16 -7.54 4.47
C ALA A 340 -9.15 -8.48 3.77
N ASP A 341 -8.75 -9.01 2.62
CA ASP A 341 -9.50 -10.05 1.90
C ASP A 341 -9.18 -11.43 2.52
N LEU A 342 -9.92 -11.78 3.58
CA LEU A 342 -9.77 -13.06 4.30
C LEU A 342 -10.29 -14.27 3.51
N HIS A 343 -10.96 -14.06 2.39
CA HIS A 343 -11.61 -15.13 1.62
C HIS A 343 -11.04 -15.29 0.21
N GLY A 344 -10.13 -14.41 -0.24
CA GLY A 344 -9.59 -14.42 -1.60
C GLY A 344 -10.63 -14.07 -2.68
N ASN A 345 -11.67 -13.33 -2.31
CA ASN A 345 -12.79 -13.00 -3.18
C ASN A 345 -12.82 -11.54 -3.65
N GLY A 346 -11.82 -10.76 -3.29
CA GLY A 346 -11.68 -9.34 -3.63
C GLY A 346 -12.52 -8.39 -2.77
N GLN A 347 -13.22 -8.89 -1.74
CA GLN A 347 -13.93 -8.07 -0.74
C GLN A 347 -13.09 -7.95 0.52
N LEU A 348 -13.12 -6.78 1.14
CA LEU A 348 -12.38 -6.53 2.38
C LEU A 348 -13.27 -6.86 3.58
N ASP A 349 -12.78 -7.74 4.42
CA ASP A 349 -13.29 -8.02 5.75
C ASP A 349 -12.65 -7.08 6.76
N VAL A 350 -13.23 -6.96 7.95
CA VAL A 350 -12.75 -6.07 9.01
C VAL A 350 -12.19 -6.91 10.15
N ILE A 351 -10.96 -6.62 10.55
CA ILE A 351 -10.30 -7.29 11.67
C ILE A 351 -10.07 -6.27 12.79
N GLU A 352 -10.57 -6.59 13.98
CA GLU A 352 -10.46 -5.71 15.16
C GLU A 352 -9.99 -6.48 16.39
N PRO A 353 -8.83 -6.15 16.97
CA PRO A 353 -8.41 -6.70 18.26
C PRO A 353 -9.06 -5.95 19.42
N SER A 354 -9.51 -6.66 20.43
CA SER A 354 -9.92 -6.07 21.71
C SER A 354 -8.83 -6.22 22.75
N TRP A 355 -8.62 -5.19 23.55
CA TRP A 355 -7.64 -5.23 24.64
C TRP A 355 -8.03 -6.20 25.75
N ARG A 356 -9.31 -6.16 26.17
CA ARG A 356 -9.88 -7.09 27.15
C ARG A 356 -11.30 -7.44 26.74
N THR A 357 -11.66 -8.70 26.90
CA THR A 357 -13.05 -9.15 26.72
C THR A 357 -13.72 -9.22 28.10
N VAL A 358 -14.79 -8.45 28.30
CA VAL A 358 -15.52 -8.43 29.54
C VAL A 358 -16.17 -9.80 29.78
N GLY A 359 -15.94 -10.39 30.97
CA GLY A 359 -16.51 -11.69 31.35
C GLY A 359 -15.72 -12.93 30.93
N GLN A 360 -14.65 -12.79 30.09
CA GLN A 360 -13.80 -13.90 29.67
C GLN A 360 -12.44 -13.98 30.40
N GLY A 361 -12.26 -13.23 31.47
CA GLY A 361 -10.98 -13.14 32.16
C GLY A 361 -10.17 -11.90 31.73
N THR A 362 -8.83 -11.98 31.74
CA THR A 362 -7.93 -10.83 31.50
C THR A 362 -7.35 -10.80 30.09
N GLY A 363 -7.83 -11.62 29.15
CA GLY A 363 -7.24 -11.76 27.81
C GLY A 363 -7.91 -10.92 26.74
N GLY A 364 -7.14 -10.43 25.75
CA GLY A 364 -7.63 -9.83 24.52
C GLY A 364 -8.13 -10.88 23.53
N THR A 365 -8.87 -10.45 22.51
CA THR A 365 -9.43 -11.31 21.45
C THR A 365 -9.31 -10.58 20.13
N VAL A 366 -8.91 -11.28 19.07
CA VAL A 366 -8.98 -10.79 17.69
C VAL A 366 -10.32 -11.24 17.10
N PHE A 367 -11.07 -10.31 16.53
CA PHE A 367 -12.33 -10.57 15.87
C PHE A 367 -12.20 -10.28 14.37
N ALA A 368 -12.89 -11.06 13.55
CA ALA A 368 -13.11 -10.76 12.13
C ALA A 368 -14.59 -10.67 11.81
N PHE A 369 -14.92 -9.71 10.96
CA PHE A 369 -16.28 -9.43 10.51
C PHE A 369 -16.34 -9.34 9.01
N ASP A 370 -17.42 -9.82 8.42
CA ASP A 370 -17.71 -9.64 7.01
C ASP A 370 -18.01 -8.16 6.67
N PRO A 371 -18.09 -7.75 5.40
CA PRO A 371 -18.37 -6.37 4.99
C PRO A 371 -19.70 -5.80 5.52
N ASN A 372 -20.59 -6.63 6.06
CA ASN A 372 -21.88 -6.24 6.62
C ASN A 372 -21.89 -6.21 8.16
N GLY A 373 -20.74 -6.49 8.81
CA GLY A 373 -20.60 -6.52 10.26
C GLY A 373 -21.00 -7.83 10.93
N ASN A 374 -21.26 -8.91 10.16
CA ASN A 374 -21.46 -10.22 10.75
C ASN A 374 -20.12 -10.82 11.15
N ARG A 375 -20.05 -11.31 12.41
CA ARG A 375 -18.82 -11.92 12.90
C ARG A 375 -18.53 -13.23 12.18
N LEU A 376 -17.36 -13.29 11.53
CA LEU A 376 -16.83 -14.47 10.84
C LEU A 376 -16.26 -15.46 11.87
N TRP A 377 -15.31 -14.95 12.67
CA TRP A 377 -14.65 -15.73 13.71
C TRP A 377 -14.12 -14.84 14.84
N SER A 378 -13.62 -15.47 15.89
CA SER A 378 -12.87 -14.82 16.96
C SER A 378 -11.75 -15.73 17.45
N PHE A 379 -10.57 -15.16 17.69
CA PHE A 379 -9.38 -15.84 18.18
C PHE A 379 -8.96 -15.26 19.52
N ALA A 380 -8.90 -16.12 20.56
CA ALA A 380 -8.37 -15.77 21.87
C ALA A 380 -7.03 -16.49 22.07
N PRO A 381 -5.92 -15.76 22.35
CA PRO A 381 -4.64 -16.38 22.67
C PRO A 381 -4.74 -17.34 23.85
N GLN A 382 -3.93 -18.40 23.87
CA GLN A 382 -3.94 -19.41 24.94
C GLN A 382 -3.54 -18.87 26.33
N SER A 383 -2.80 -17.77 26.38
CA SER A 383 -2.47 -17.05 27.62
C SER A 383 -3.40 -15.85 27.75
N ALA A 384 -3.88 -15.58 28.96
CA ALA A 384 -4.77 -14.44 29.27
C ALA A 384 -4.00 -13.10 29.14
N THR A 385 -3.48 -12.80 27.95
CA THR A 385 -2.71 -11.60 27.65
C THR A 385 -3.53 -10.58 26.90
N THR A 386 -3.29 -9.32 27.16
CA THR A 386 -3.92 -8.21 26.45
C THR A 386 -3.39 -8.11 25.02
N ILE A 387 -4.25 -7.67 24.10
CA ILE A 387 -3.85 -7.28 22.74
C ILE A 387 -4.11 -5.78 22.63
N THR A 388 -3.06 -4.98 22.57
CA THR A 388 -3.15 -3.51 22.52
C THR A 388 -2.75 -2.96 21.15
N GLY A 389 -1.91 -3.70 20.40
CA GLY A 389 -1.51 -3.35 19.05
C GLY A 389 -2.53 -3.76 18.00
N SER A 390 -2.52 -3.04 16.88
CA SER A 390 -3.24 -3.44 15.67
C SER A 390 -2.67 -4.74 15.10
N VAL A 391 -3.43 -5.39 14.25
CA VAL A 391 -2.98 -6.58 13.53
C VAL A 391 -2.47 -6.21 12.15
N SER A 392 -1.68 -7.10 11.55
CA SER A 392 -1.25 -7.02 10.16
C SER A 392 -1.68 -8.25 9.39
N THR A 393 -1.79 -8.16 8.07
CA THR A 393 -2.24 -9.27 7.23
C THR A 393 -1.36 -9.47 6.01
N ALA A 394 -1.23 -10.72 5.57
CA ALA A 394 -0.56 -11.09 4.33
C ALA A 394 -1.04 -12.45 3.83
N ASP A 395 -0.89 -12.71 2.54
CA ASP A 395 -1.08 -14.04 1.94
C ASP A 395 0.19 -14.89 2.13
N PHE A 396 0.13 -15.86 3.02
CA PHE A 396 1.22 -16.81 3.25
C PHE A 396 1.17 -18.03 2.31
N GLY A 397 0.33 -17.99 1.26
CA GLY A 397 0.35 -18.99 0.18
C GLY A 397 -0.96 -19.67 -0.15
N GLU A 398 -2.04 -19.29 0.49
CA GLU A 398 -3.36 -19.87 0.27
C GLU A 398 -4.22 -19.08 -0.72
N GLY A 399 -3.77 -17.86 -1.15
CA GLY A 399 -4.52 -16.99 -2.05
C GLY A 399 -5.57 -16.13 -1.35
N TYR A 400 -5.52 -16.07 -0.02
CA TYR A 400 -6.29 -15.16 0.84
C TYR A 400 -5.39 -14.62 1.96
N GLN A 401 -5.85 -13.64 2.72
CA GLN A 401 -5.04 -13.00 3.75
C GLN A 401 -5.17 -13.75 5.08
N ASP A 402 -4.04 -14.06 5.70
CA ASP A 402 -3.94 -14.49 7.10
C ASP A 402 -3.66 -13.28 8.00
N VAL A 403 -3.98 -13.40 9.28
CA VAL A 403 -3.85 -12.34 10.26
C VAL A 403 -2.66 -12.59 11.19
N VAL A 404 -1.78 -11.61 11.31
CA VAL A 404 -0.65 -11.66 12.25
C VAL A 404 -0.93 -10.74 13.43
N ALA A 405 -0.98 -11.31 14.63
CA ALA A 405 -1.27 -10.59 15.85
C ALA A 405 -0.14 -10.75 16.87
N ALA A 406 0.34 -9.65 17.43
CA ALA A 406 1.26 -9.64 18.57
C ALA A 406 0.47 -9.52 19.87
N THR A 407 0.87 -10.26 20.89
CA THR A 407 0.26 -10.26 22.22
C THR A 407 1.34 -10.01 23.27
N GLY A 408 0.92 -9.79 24.53
CA GLY A 408 1.88 -9.54 25.59
C GLY A 408 2.97 -10.62 25.77
N LEU A 409 2.74 -11.85 25.32
CA LEU A 409 3.67 -12.99 25.53
C LEU A 409 4.07 -13.76 24.28
N GLY A 410 3.57 -13.38 23.10
CA GLY A 410 3.86 -14.10 21.87
C GLY A 410 3.18 -13.46 20.68
N TRP A 411 3.39 -14.02 19.51
CA TRP A 411 2.72 -13.60 18.29
C TRP A 411 2.15 -14.83 17.56
N TYR A 412 1.14 -14.62 16.72
CA TYR A 412 0.35 -15.66 16.10
C TYR A 412 0.14 -15.35 14.63
N ILE A 413 0.16 -16.37 13.78
CA ILE A 413 -0.44 -16.34 12.47
C ILE A 413 -1.79 -17.06 12.59
N ILE A 414 -2.85 -16.36 12.27
CA ILE A 414 -4.23 -16.80 12.38
C ILE A 414 -4.77 -16.96 10.96
N ASP A 415 -5.24 -18.15 10.64
CA ASP A 415 -5.85 -18.47 9.35
C ASP A 415 -7.04 -17.54 9.09
N GLY A 416 -7.00 -16.80 7.98
CA GLY A 416 -7.97 -15.76 7.68
C GLY A 416 -9.41 -16.25 7.53
N GLN A 417 -9.59 -17.47 6.99
CA GLN A 417 -10.92 -18.04 6.76
C GLN A 417 -11.52 -18.65 8.02
N SER A 418 -10.72 -19.35 8.82
CA SER A 418 -11.23 -20.11 9.96
C SER A 418 -11.04 -19.45 11.33
N GLY A 419 -10.13 -18.50 11.45
CA GLY A 419 -9.72 -17.94 12.73
C GLY A 419 -8.90 -18.90 13.60
N ALA A 420 -8.42 -20.02 13.06
CA ALA A 420 -7.56 -20.96 13.78
C ALA A 420 -6.09 -20.51 13.71
N ALA A 421 -5.25 -20.93 14.67
CA ALA A 421 -3.82 -20.69 14.56
C ALA A 421 -3.25 -21.49 13.36
N ALA A 422 -2.76 -20.78 12.35
CA ALA A 422 -2.20 -21.39 11.12
C ALA A 422 -0.80 -21.94 11.35
N ALA A 423 -0.02 -21.35 12.26
CA ALA A 423 1.27 -21.88 12.72
C ALA A 423 1.22 -22.22 14.21
N PRO A 424 2.06 -23.14 14.68
CA PRO A 424 2.18 -23.40 16.11
C PRO A 424 2.50 -22.08 16.81
N VAL A 425 1.85 -21.88 17.97
CA VAL A 425 2.09 -20.72 18.84
C VAL A 425 3.60 -20.54 19.00
N GLN A 426 4.12 -19.55 18.34
CA GLN A 426 5.51 -19.14 18.50
C GLN A 426 5.55 -18.27 19.74
N GLY A 427 5.49 -18.91 20.91
CA GLY A 427 6.12 -18.28 22.05
C GLY A 427 7.49 -17.87 21.53
N LEU A 428 7.80 -16.59 21.58
CA LEU A 428 9.10 -16.11 21.15
C LEU A 428 10.14 -17.08 21.67
N GLY A 429 10.75 -17.86 20.79
CA GLY A 429 11.90 -18.70 21.13
C GLY A 429 13.10 -17.88 21.58
N LEU A 430 12.85 -16.68 22.15
CA LEU A 430 13.79 -15.78 22.81
C LEU A 430 14.48 -16.45 23.98
N ASN A 431 13.92 -17.54 24.51
CA ASN A 431 14.64 -18.42 25.45
C ASN A 431 15.91 -19.06 24.89
N SER A 432 16.10 -19.08 23.56
CA SER A 432 17.28 -19.67 22.93
C SER A 432 18.22 -18.63 22.29
N GLY A 433 17.79 -17.38 22.12
CA GLY A 433 18.58 -16.31 21.46
C GLY A 433 19.14 -15.26 22.42
N PHE A 434 18.42 -14.89 23.45
CA PHE A 434 18.94 -14.02 24.50
C PHE A 434 19.49 -14.87 25.64
N ALA A 435 20.79 -15.06 25.62
CA ALA A 435 21.50 -15.94 26.57
C ALA A 435 21.18 -15.57 28.03
N GLY A 436 20.39 -16.40 28.70
CA GLY A 436 20.28 -16.43 30.15
C GLY A 436 18.90 -16.21 30.76
N ASP A 437 17.82 -15.98 30.04
CA ASP A 437 16.51 -15.79 30.67
C ASP A 437 15.53 -16.95 30.39
N SER A 438 15.10 -17.58 31.49
CA SER A 438 14.10 -18.66 31.50
C SER A 438 12.70 -18.18 31.83
N ASN A 439 12.43 -16.84 31.89
CA ASN A 439 11.16 -16.31 32.34
C ASN A 439 10.41 -15.56 31.21
N PRO A 440 9.44 -16.20 30.52
CA PRO A 440 8.66 -15.57 29.47
C PRO A 440 7.75 -14.42 29.96
N GLY A 441 7.63 -14.20 31.26
CA GLY A 441 6.80 -13.14 31.87
C GLY A 441 7.37 -11.72 31.73
N ASN A 442 8.56 -11.55 31.13
CA ASN A 442 9.21 -10.25 31.00
C ASN A 442 9.09 -9.62 29.59
N LEU A 443 8.39 -10.25 28.67
CA LEU A 443 8.18 -9.72 27.32
C LEU A 443 6.84 -9.03 27.23
N THR A 444 6.81 -7.88 26.59
CA THR A 444 5.59 -7.14 26.30
C THR A 444 5.62 -6.62 24.86
N MET A 445 4.64 -6.99 24.06
CA MET A 445 4.42 -6.50 22.71
C MET A 445 3.07 -5.82 22.65
N GLN A 446 3.05 -4.54 22.32
CA GLN A 446 1.86 -3.70 22.33
C GLN A 446 1.67 -2.95 21.00
N ASN A 447 2.35 -3.40 19.95
CA ASN A 447 2.41 -2.77 18.65
C ASN A 447 1.97 -3.72 17.53
N ALA A 448 1.71 -3.18 16.34
CA ALA A 448 1.39 -3.98 15.17
C ALA A 448 2.66 -4.63 14.61
N PRO A 449 2.61 -5.90 14.17
CA PRO A 449 3.68 -6.50 13.38
C PRO A 449 3.89 -5.75 12.04
N LEU A 450 5.10 -5.83 11.47
CA LEU A 450 5.38 -5.44 10.10
C LEU A 450 5.64 -6.71 9.28
N ILE A 451 5.01 -6.83 8.11
CA ILE A 451 5.18 -7.96 7.20
C ILE A 451 5.76 -7.45 5.88
N VAL A 452 6.88 -7.99 5.47
CA VAL A 452 7.60 -7.57 4.26
C VAL A 452 8.04 -8.79 3.45
N PRO A 453 8.22 -8.66 2.13
CA PRO A 453 8.85 -9.72 1.34
C PRO A 453 10.27 -10.02 1.85
N ASP A 454 10.64 -11.29 1.93
CA ASP A 454 12.04 -11.64 2.27
C ASP A 454 12.99 -11.16 1.17
N PRO A 455 14.02 -10.36 1.49
CA PRO A 455 14.99 -9.90 0.50
C PRO A 455 15.75 -11.04 -0.22
N SER A 456 15.82 -12.23 0.37
CA SER A 456 16.43 -13.40 -0.28
C SER A 456 15.54 -14.05 -1.35
N GLY A 457 14.25 -13.67 -1.42
CA GLY A 457 13.32 -14.07 -2.48
C GLY A 457 12.47 -15.30 -2.18
N SER A 458 12.44 -15.82 -0.95
CA SER A 458 11.59 -16.97 -0.58
C SER A 458 10.76 -16.67 0.68
N GLY A 459 9.44 -16.51 0.55
CA GLY A 459 8.54 -16.28 1.69
C GLY A 459 8.41 -14.81 2.11
N LEU A 460 7.92 -14.60 3.33
CA LEU A 460 7.73 -13.29 3.95
C LEU A 460 8.50 -13.21 5.26
N ASP A 461 9.00 -12.03 5.57
CA ASP A 461 9.57 -11.71 6.87
C ASP A 461 8.53 -10.99 7.75
N VAL A 462 8.37 -11.46 8.98
CA VAL A 462 7.52 -10.85 10.00
C VAL A 462 8.40 -10.19 11.05
N VAL A 463 8.29 -8.88 11.17
CA VAL A 463 9.04 -8.07 12.15
C VAL A 463 8.19 -7.85 13.38
N ILE A 464 8.70 -8.26 14.52
CA ILE A 464 8.08 -8.09 15.84
C ILE A 464 8.99 -7.23 16.71
N CYS A 465 8.40 -6.20 17.30
CA CYS A 465 9.09 -5.34 18.27
C CYS A 465 8.42 -5.41 19.62
N GLY A 466 9.10 -4.97 20.66
CA GLY A 466 8.54 -4.90 22.00
C GLY A 466 9.57 -4.59 23.06
N THR A 467 9.20 -4.88 24.31
CA THR A 467 9.97 -4.60 25.52
C THR A 467 10.33 -5.88 26.23
N TYR A 468 11.58 -5.96 26.66
CA TYR A 468 12.13 -7.00 27.50
C TYR A 468 12.51 -6.44 28.89
N GLY A 469 12.11 -7.11 29.97
CA GLY A 469 12.45 -6.72 31.34
C GLY A 469 11.35 -5.99 32.12
N GLY A 470 10.15 -5.81 31.51
CA GLY A 470 8.97 -5.14 32.10
C GLY A 470 8.98 -3.62 31.91
N VAL A 471 7.79 -3.05 31.68
CA VAL A 471 7.59 -1.70 31.13
C VAL A 471 7.97 -0.51 32.03
N ASN A 472 8.40 -0.71 33.27
CA ASN A 472 8.60 0.37 34.26
C ASN A 472 9.93 0.28 35.02
N ASN A 473 11.00 -0.23 34.38
CA ASN A 473 12.27 -0.45 35.06
C ASN A 473 13.42 0.15 34.24
N ASP A 474 14.39 0.82 34.90
CA ASP A 474 15.58 1.42 34.26
C ASP A 474 16.44 0.40 33.49
N ASN A 475 16.22 -0.90 33.71
CA ASN A 475 16.88 -2.01 32.99
C ASN A 475 16.05 -2.57 31.83
N THR A 476 14.94 -1.94 31.48
CA THR A 476 14.08 -2.34 30.39
C THR A 476 14.80 -2.12 29.05
N GLN A 477 14.78 -3.12 28.18
CA GLN A 477 15.36 -3.06 26.85
C GLN A 477 14.28 -3.28 25.79
N GLY A 478 14.31 -2.49 24.73
CA GLY A 478 13.56 -2.79 23.51
C GLY A 478 14.19 -3.97 22.77
N PHE A 479 13.40 -4.65 21.98
CA PHE A 479 13.89 -5.65 21.05
C PHE A 479 13.24 -5.49 19.68
N ILE A 480 13.97 -5.92 18.66
CA ILE A 480 13.47 -6.12 17.29
C ILE A 480 13.80 -7.56 16.92
N ALA A 481 12.85 -8.31 16.42
CA ALA A 481 13.04 -9.69 15.97
C ALA A 481 12.41 -9.89 14.61
N VAL A 482 13.10 -10.54 13.70
CA VAL A 482 12.63 -10.86 12.35
C VAL A 482 12.51 -12.37 12.22
N TYR A 483 11.32 -12.80 11.84
CA TYR A 483 11.01 -14.19 11.60
C TYR A 483 10.73 -14.40 10.12
N HIS A 484 11.37 -15.40 9.55
CA HIS A 484 11.10 -15.86 8.20
C HIS A 484 9.97 -16.87 8.18
N VAL A 485 8.95 -16.62 7.36
CA VAL A 485 7.77 -17.45 7.20
C VAL A 485 7.69 -17.94 5.76
N THR A 486 7.60 -19.26 5.58
CA THR A 486 7.47 -19.90 4.27
C THR A 486 6.52 -21.09 4.31
N ASP A 487 5.84 -21.33 3.21
CA ASP A 487 5.01 -22.52 2.96
C ASP A 487 5.81 -23.67 2.31
N GLY A 488 7.12 -23.52 2.18
CA GLY A 488 7.99 -24.46 1.49
C GLY A 488 8.03 -24.29 -0.04
N ALA A 489 7.29 -23.36 -0.60
CA ALA A 489 7.42 -23.00 -2.01
C ALA A 489 8.69 -22.15 -2.22
N SER A 490 9.39 -22.39 -3.33
CA SER A 490 10.65 -21.71 -3.66
C SER A 490 10.46 -20.39 -4.43
N SER A 491 9.24 -19.84 -4.47
CA SER A 491 8.94 -18.60 -5.19
C SER A 491 9.01 -17.38 -4.28
N SER A 492 9.46 -16.24 -4.82
CA SER A 492 9.32 -14.95 -4.15
C SER A 492 7.85 -14.64 -3.89
N ARG A 493 7.54 -14.18 -2.68
CA ARG A 493 6.19 -13.81 -2.30
C ARG A 493 6.08 -12.31 -2.11
N THR A 494 4.90 -11.80 -2.41
CA THR A 494 4.47 -10.44 -2.04
C THR A 494 3.47 -10.57 -0.89
N VAL A 495 3.22 -9.51 -0.17
CA VAL A 495 2.20 -9.51 0.90
C VAL A 495 0.78 -9.81 0.41
N GLY A 496 0.57 -9.81 -0.91
CA GLY A 496 -0.73 -10.09 -1.54
C GLY A 496 -1.59 -8.85 -1.75
N SER A 497 -2.56 -8.96 -2.66
CA SER A 497 -3.54 -7.89 -2.87
C SER A 497 -4.55 -7.85 -1.73
N GLY A 498 -4.94 -6.66 -1.27
CA GLY A 498 -5.85 -6.50 -0.12
C GLY A 498 -5.21 -6.80 1.23
N ALA A 499 -3.87 -6.85 1.30
CA ALA A 499 -3.14 -7.02 2.55
C ALA A 499 -3.12 -5.73 3.38
N TRP A 500 -2.99 -5.90 4.69
CA TRP A 500 -2.74 -4.83 5.66
C TRP A 500 -1.41 -5.13 6.38
N PRO A 501 -0.25 -4.94 5.68
CA PRO A 501 1.03 -5.53 6.10
C PRO A 501 1.66 -4.87 7.32
N GLN A 502 1.14 -3.71 7.77
CA GLN A 502 1.68 -2.97 8.90
C GLN A 502 0.63 -2.06 9.55
N TYR A 503 0.99 -1.41 10.65
CA TYR A 503 0.14 -0.42 11.30
C TYR A 503 -0.34 0.64 10.32
N LYS A 504 -1.64 0.87 10.25
CA LYS A 504 -2.27 1.84 9.34
C LYS A 504 -1.93 1.63 7.85
N HIS A 505 -1.70 0.37 7.44
CA HIS A 505 -1.63 -0.10 6.07
C HIS A 505 -0.33 0.20 5.31
N ASP A 506 0.14 1.42 5.28
CA ASP A 506 1.28 1.86 4.46
C ASP A 506 2.34 2.63 5.25
N ALA A 507 3.51 2.87 4.65
CA ALA A 507 4.64 3.53 5.30
C ALA A 507 4.35 4.99 5.70
N GLY A 508 3.41 5.65 5.02
CA GLY A 508 2.90 6.98 5.39
C GLY A 508 1.84 6.94 6.50
N LEU A 509 1.41 5.75 6.93
CA LEU A 509 0.38 5.51 7.95
C LEU A 509 -0.97 6.16 7.59
N THR A 510 -1.35 6.14 6.30
CA THR A 510 -2.59 6.80 5.84
C THR A 510 -3.86 6.12 6.34
N GLY A 511 -3.79 4.85 6.76
CA GLY A 511 -4.94 4.11 7.25
C GLY A 511 -6.02 3.90 6.18
N SER A 512 -5.63 3.79 4.91
CA SER A 512 -6.57 3.66 3.80
C SER A 512 -6.09 2.62 2.78
N THR A 513 -6.99 1.72 2.39
CA THR A 513 -6.83 0.91 1.18
C THR A 513 -7.26 1.67 -0.07
N ILE A 514 -7.84 2.86 0.10
CA ILE A 514 -8.24 3.74 -1.00
C ILE A 514 -7.09 4.69 -1.24
N ALA A 515 -6.33 4.45 -2.29
CA ALA A 515 -5.20 5.29 -2.67
C ALA A 515 -5.63 6.77 -2.75
N PRO A 516 -4.74 7.70 -2.36
CA PRO A 516 -4.97 9.13 -2.53
C PRO A 516 -5.38 9.43 -3.96
N ALA A 517 -6.32 10.37 -4.19
CA ALA A 517 -6.57 10.85 -5.56
C ALA A 517 -5.26 11.43 -6.09
N PRO A 518 -4.83 11.02 -7.27
CA PRO A 518 -3.64 11.60 -7.87
C PRO A 518 -3.80 13.12 -7.99
N PRO A 519 -2.71 13.90 -7.85
CA PRO A 519 -2.75 15.31 -8.20
C PRO A 519 -3.37 15.47 -9.59
N PRO A 520 -4.04 16.60 -9.92
CA PRO A 520 -4.65 16.78 -11.22
C PRO A 520 -3.67 16.39 -12.35
N GLY A 521 -3.93 15.26 -13.04
CA GLY A 521 -3.03 14.65 -14.02
C GLY A 521 -2.36 13.35 -13.60
N THR A 522 -2.48 12.89 -12.34
CA THR A 522 -1.96 11.59 -11.89
C THR A 522 -3.08 10.56 -11.72
N CYS A 523 -2.81 9.32 -12.07
CA CYS A 523 -3.79 8.23 -11.99
C CYS A 523 -3.81 7.55 -10.63
N ASN A 524 -5.00 7.33 -10.06
CA ASN A 524 -5.18 6.45 -8.89
C ASN A 524 -5.26 4.98 -9.36
N PRO A 525 -4.40 4.06 -8.85
CA PRO A 525 -4.39 2.67 -9.27
C PRO A 525 -5.70 1.91 -9.02
N ASP A 526 -6.57 2.38 -8.12
CA ASP A 526 -7.80 1.68 -7.71
C ASP A 526 -9.11 2.30 -8.23
N THR A 527 -9.03 3.34 -9.08
CA THR A 527 -10.23 3.95 -9.69
C THR A 527 -10.14 3.98 -11.22
N PRO A 528 -11.23 3.74 -11.95
CA PRO A 528 -11.26 4.04 -13.38
C PRO A 528 -10.96 5.52 -13.63
N PRO A 529 -9.99 5.88 -14.52
CA PRO A 529 -9.37 5.04 -15.54
C PRO A 529 -8.07 4.31 -15.12
N CYS A 530 -7.64 4.32 -13.89
CA CYS A 530 -6.35 3.76 -13.48
C CYS A 530 -6.36 2.29 -13.08
N THR A 531 -7.48 1.74 -12.66
CA THR A 531 -7.67 0.27 -12.53
C THR A 531 -7.53 -0.46 -13.87
N THR A 532 -7.55 0.29 -14.97
CA THR A 532 -7.35 -0.23 -16.33
C THR A 532 -5.91 -0.08 -16.82
N GLN A 533 -4.99 0.57 -16.08
CA GLN A 533 -3.62 0.75 -16.53
C GLN A 533 -2.70 -0.39 -16.13
N GLY A 534 -2.04 -0.94 -17.11
CA GLY A 534 -0.98 -1.91 -16.99
C GLY A 534 -0.06 -1.84 -18.20
N TYR A 535 0.85 -2.78 -18.30
CA TYR A 535 1.70 -2.91 -19.48
C TYR A 535 2.02 -4.37 -19.80
N LEU A 536 2.23 -4.59 -21.07
CA LEU A 536 2.64 -5.87 -21.64
C LEU A 536 4.08 -5.76 -22.12
N LEU A 537 4.93 -6.73 -21.80
CA LEU A 537 6.29 -6.85 -22.31
C LEU A 537 6.34 -8.03 -23.27
N ALA A 538 6.81 -7.81 -24.48
CA ALA A 538 7.03 -8.87 -25.45
C ALA A 538 8.52 -9.22 -25.53
N ALA A 539 8.84 -10.51 -25.50
CA ALA A 539 10.16 -11.04 -25.74
C ALA A 539 10.34 -11.43 -27.23
N ALA A 540 11.58 -11.55 -27.69
CA ALA A 540 11.91 -11.85 -29.10
C ALA A 540 11.39 -13.20 -29.58
N ASP A 541 11.10 -14.16 -28.66
CA ASP A 541 10.46 -15.44 -28.96
C ASP A 541 8.91 -15.36 -28.96
N GLY A 542 8.36 -14.15 -28.79
CA GLY A 542 6.91 -13.94 -28.64
C GLY A 542 6.37 -14.37 -27.30
N GLY A 543 7.22 -14.61 -26.30
CA GLY A 543 6.83 -14.72 -24.89
C GLY A 543 6.25 -13.39 -24.41
N LEU A 544 5.25 -13.45 -23.54
CA LEU A 544 4.57 -12.26 -23.04
C LEU A 544 4.55 -12.24 -21.51
N PHE A 545 4.84 -11.09 -20.95
CA PHE A 545 4.70 -10.78 -19.51
C PHE A 545 3.69 -9.67 -19.36
N SER A 546 2.71 -9.87 -18.46
CA SER A 546 1.63 -8.91 -18.21
C SER A 546 1.70 -8.40 -16.78
N TYR A 547 1.61 -7.10 -16.59
CA TYR A 547 1.72 -6.43 -15.30
C TYR A 547 0.62 -5.37 -15.12
N GLY A 548 0.01 -5.35 -13.94
CA GLY A 548 -1.11 -4.46 -13.63
C GLY A 548 -2.43 -4.93 -14.25
N ALA A 549 -3.32 -4.00 -14.57
CA ALA A 549 -4.63 -4.29 -15.16
C ALA A 549 -4.52 -4.72 -16.64
N THR A 550 -3.92 -5.87 -16.89
CA THR A 550 -3.76 -6.45 -18.21
C THR A 550 -4.34 -7.86 -18.26
N ASN A 551 -5.13 -8.16 -19.26
CA ASN A 551 -5.57 -9.53 -19.48
C ASN A 551 -4.56 -10.26 -20.38
N TYR A 552 -3.93 -11.31 -19.88
CA TYR A 552 -3.14 -12.22 -20.71
C TYR A 552 -4.08 -12.96 -21.67
N GLN A 553 -3.93 -12.71 -22.99
CA GLN A 553 -4.75 -13.29 -24.04
C GLN A 553 -4.00 -14.36 -24.85
N GLY A 554 -2.77 -14.69 -24.47
CA GLY A 554 -1.94 -15.69 -25.13
C GLY A 554 -0.56 -15.16 -25.52
N SER A 555 0.27 -16.06 -26.03
CA SER A 555 1.62 -15.75 -26.52
C SER A 555 1.96 -16.63 -27.71
N VAL A 556 2.96 -16.26 -28.49
CA VAL A 556 3.37 -17.04 -29.67
C VAL A 556 3.81 -18.46 -29.28
N PRO A 557 4.63 -18.67 -28.23
CA PRO A 557 4.92 -20.02 -27.72
C PRO A 557 3.68 -20.74 -27.19
N GLY A 558 2.78 -20.02 -26.50
CA GLY A 558 1.52 -20.56 -25.97
C GLY A 558 0.57 -21.05 -27.06
N ALA A 559 0.63 -20.46 -28.26
CA ALA A 559 -0.10 -20.89 -29.45
C ALA A 559 0.59 -22.04 -30.20
N GLY A 560 1.73 -22.56 -29.71
CA GLY A 560 2.50 -23.63 -30.29
C GLY A 560 3.38 -23.21 -31.49
N ALA A 561 3.54 -21.92 -31.72
CA ALA A 561 4.45 -21.40 -32.74
C ALA A 561 5.82 -21.04 -32.10
N HIS A 562 6.90 -21.23 -32.89
CA HIS A 562 8.26 -20.90 -32.44
C HIS A 562 8.87 -19.89 -33.39
N VAL A 563 9.12 -18.70 -32.86
CA VAL A 563 9.78 -17.58 -33.56
C VAL A 563 10.93 -17.07 -32.68
N SER A 564 11.76 -16.23 -33.23
CA SER A 564 12.87 -15.59 -32.49
C SER A 564 13.17 -14.17 -33.01
N ASP A 565 12.20 -13.59 -33.70
CA ASP A 565 12.36 -12.34 -34.45
C ASP A 565 11.22 -11.34 -34.20
N ILE A 566 10.46 -11.49 -33.09
CA ILE A 566 9.53 -10.46 -32.66
C ILE A 566 10.30 -9.17 -32.35
N VAL A 567 9.78 -8.05 -32.87
CA VAL A 567 10.39 -6.72 -32.77
C VAL A 567 9.49 -5.65 -32.18
N GLY A 568 8.20 -5.98 -31.94
CA GLY A 568 7.26 -5.02 -31.39
C GLY A 568 5.95 -5.66 -30.92
N ILE A 569 5.25 -4.89 -30.09
CA ILE A 569 3.90 -5.19 -29.57
C ILE A 569 3.06 -3.92 -29.62
N ALA A 570 1.79 -4.03 -29.96
CA ALA A 570 0.82 -2.94 -29.91
C ALA A 570 -0.54 -3.43 -29.41
N PRO A 571 -1.27 -2.68 -28.54
CA PRO A 571 -2.60 -3.03 -28.12
C PRO A 571 -3.61 -2.87 -29.27
N SER A 572 -4.72 -3.63 -29.25
CA SER A 572 -5.88 -3.38 -30.11
C SER A 572 -6.47 -2.00 -29.88
N ALA A 573 -7.28 -1.51 -30.80
CA ALA A 573 -7.86 -0.16 -30.73
C ALA A 573 -8.71 0.08 -29.46
N ASP A 574 -9.37 -0.95 -28.98
CA ASP A 574 -10.20 -0.95 -27.77
C ASP A 574 -9.51 -1.47 -26.51
N GLY A 575 -8.26 -2.01 -26.68
CA GLY A 575 -7.45 -2.53 -25.57
C GLY A 575 -7.83 -3.94 -25.08
N GLY A 576 -8.79 -4.64 -25.73
CA GLY A 576 -9.19 -6.00 -25.37
C GLY A 576 -8.26 -7.10 -25.89
N GLY A 577 -7.32 -6.73 -26.78
CA GLY A 577 -6.32 -7.62 -27.35
C GLY A 577 -5.01 -6.91 -27.67
N TYR A 578 -4.11 -7.61 -28.35
CA TYR A 578 -2.82 -7.07 -28.78
C TYR A 578 -2.26 -7.81 -29.99
N TYR A 579 -1.37 -7.13 -30.69
CA TYR A 579 -0.61 -7.67 -31.80
C TYR A 579 0.88 -7.76 -31.45
N MET A 580 1.54 -8.80 -31.94
CA MET A 580 3.00 -8.90 -31.98
C MET A 580 3.45 -8.95 -33.44
N VAL A 581 4.54 -8.28 -33.77
CA VAL A 581 5.07 -8.25 -35.13
C VAL A 581 6.51 -8.79 -35.18
N GLY A 582 6.77 -9.66 -36.14
CA GLY A 582 8.09 -10.18 -36.46
C GLY A 582 8.86 -9.27 -37.42
N ALA A 583 10.19 -9.40 -37.42
CA ALA A 583 11.07 -8.67 -38.35
C ALA A 583 10.82 -9.04 -39.83
N ASP A 584 10.27 -10.23 -40.11
CA ASP A 584 9.79 -10.64 -41.42
C ASP A 584 8.45 -10.02 -41.82
N GLY A 585 7.83 -9.25 -40.90
CA GLY A 585 6.51 -8.64 -41.06
C GLY A 585 5.36 -9.60 -40.80
N GLY A 586 5.59 -10.78 -40.19
CA GLY A 586 4.58 -11.66 -39.68
C GLY A 586 3.84 -11.01 -38.50
N VAL A 587 2.51 -11.11 -38.45
CA VAL A 587 1.68 -10.53 -37.40
C VAL A 587 0.96 -11.65 -36.67
N PHE A 588 1.00 -11.61 -35.33
CA PHE A 588 0.28 -12.49 -34.43
C PHE A 588 -0.73 -11.64 -33.65
N ALA A 589 -2.01 -12.05 -33.67
CA ALA A 589 -3.12 -11.35 -33.01
C ALA A 589 -3.64 -12.22 -31.85
N PHE A 590 -3.87 -11.59 -30.71
CA PHE A 590 -4.36 -12.23 -29.48
C PHE A 590 -5.53 -11.49 -28.88
N GLY A 591 -6.43 -12.20 -28.19
CA GLY A 591 -7.64 -11.63 -27.63
C GLY A 591 -8.65 -11.29 -28.72
N ASP A 592 -9.21 -10.10 -28.66
CA ASP A 592 -10.14 -9.58 -29.67
C ASP A 592 -9.47 -8.85 -30.83
N ALA A 593 -8.13 -8.80 -30.85
CA ALA A 593 -7.36 -8.17 -31.92
C ALA A 593 -7.64 -8.84 -33.28
N ALA A 594 -8.29 -8.13 -34.20
CA ALA A 594 -8.65 -8.66 -35.51
C ALA A 594 -7.41 -8.74 -36.42
N TYR A 595 -7.18 -9.86 -37.10
CA TYR A 595 -6.11 -10.02 -38.06
C TYR A 595 -6.48 -9.38 -39.40
N HIS A 596 -5.73 -8.37 -39.86
CA HIS A 596 -5.94 -7.61 -41.09
C HIS A 596 -4.97 -7.99 -42.22
N GLY A 597 -3.99 -8.83 -41.93
CA GLY A 597 -2.97 -9.25 -42.89
C GLY A 597 -1.55 -9.10 -42.37
N SER A 598 -0.57 -9.58 -43.13
CA SER A 598 0.87 -9.51 -42.75
C SER A 598 1.78 -9.53 -43.95
N MET A 599 3.06 -9.23 -43.74
CA MET A 599 4.12 -9.40 -44.74
C MET A 599 4.86 -10.73 -44.55
N GLY A 600 4.52 -11.54 -43.56
CA GLY A 600 5.17 -12.84 -43.29
C GLY A 600 5.18 -13.73 -44.54
N GLY A 601 6.32 -14.29 -44.85
CA GLY A 601 6.55 -15.07 -46.07
C GLY A 601 6.77 -14.25 -47.36
N THR A 602 6.68 -12.89 -47.27
CA THR A 602 7.01 -11.99 -48.41
C THR A 602 8.46 -11.51 -48.28
N SER A 603 9.20 -11.49 -49.36
CA SER A 603 10.58 -10.96 -49.34
C SER A 603 10.56 -9.45 -49.15
N LEU A 604 11.06 -8.97 -48.03
CA LEU A 604 11.17 -7.55 -47.70
C LEU A 604 12.54 -7.02 -48.09
N SER A 605 12.61 -5.76 -48.57
CA SER A 605 13.88 -5.06 -48.85
C SER A 605 14.65 -4.77 -47.58
N LYS A 606 13.94 -4.49 -46.47
CA LYS A 606 14.48 -4.24 -45.15
C LYS A 606 13.51 -4.84 -44.08
N PRO A 607 14.05 -5.25 -42.93
CA PRO A 607 13.23 -5.84 -41.87
C PRO A 607 12.24 -4.83 -41.29
N VAL A 608 11.08 -5.31 -40.87
CA VAL A 608 10.15 -4.57 -40.03
C VAL A 608 10.79 -4.32 -38.67
N VAL A 609 10.56 -3.14 -38.08
CA VAL A 609 11.12 -2.70 -36.81
C VAL A 609 10.06 -2.24 -35.80
N GLY A 610 8.78 -2.22 -36.20
CA GLY A 610 7.69 -1.85 -35.32
C GLY A 610 6.34 -1.84 -36.02
N MET A 611 5.30 -1.64 -35.24
CA MET A 611 3.93 -1.50 -35.72
C MET A 611 3.18 -0.45 -34.90
N ALA A 612 2.10 0.08 -35.48
CA ALA A 612 1.14 0.95 -34.82
C ALA A 612 -0.28 0.60 -35.25
N VAL A 613 -1.24 0.70 -34.32
CA VAL A 613 -2.66 0.45 -34.60
C VAL A 613 -3.36 1.76 -34.91
N ASP A 614 -4.15 1.78 -35.99
CA ASP A 614 -5.08 2.84 -36.30
C ASP A 614 -6.33 2.71 -35.46
N ARG A 615 -6.52 3.59 -34.49
CA ARG A 615 -7.69 3.57 -33.61
C ARG A 615 -9.01 3.89 -34.32
N ALA A 616 -8.95 4.58 -35.47
CA ALA A 616 -10.13 4.96 -36.21
C ALA A 616 -10.73 3.78 -37.00
N THR A 617 -9.86 2.91 -37.56
CA THR A 617 -10.29 1.79 -38.41
C THR A 617 -10.15 0.44 -37.73
N GLY A 618 -9.34 0.33 -36.66
CA GLY A 618 -8.93 -0.93 -36.06
C GLY A 618 -7.83 -1.66 -36.84
N GLY A 619 -7.44 -1.17 -38.02
CA GLY A 619 -6.31 -1.67 -38.79
C GLY A 619 -4.95 -1.27 -38.23
N TYR A 620 -3.87 -1.56 -38.93
CA TYR A 620 -2.52 -1.26 -38.46
C TYR A 620 -1.52 -0.99 -39.59
N TRP A 621 -0.43 -0.33 -39.20
CA TRP A 621 0.74 -0.10 -40.03
C TRP A 621 1.94 -0.89 -39.50
N LEU A 622 2.74 -1.46 -40.41
CA LEU A 622 4.07 -1.97 -40.12
C LEU A 622 5.09 -1.01 -40.73
N VAL A 623 6.17 -0.73 -39.98
CA VAL A 623 7.27 0.11 -40.47
C VAL A 623 8.54 -0.72 -40.63
N ALA A 624 9.18 -0.60 -41.79
CA ALA A 624 10.48 -1.20 -42.03
C ALA A 624 11.65 -0.23 -41.70
N SER A 625 12.83 -0.75 -41.49
CA SER A 625 14.03 0.04 -41.11
C SER A 625 14.48 1.07 -42.15
N ASP A 626 14.02 0.97 -43.40
CA ASP A 626 14.21 1.99 -44.44
C ASP A 626 13.05 3.02 -44.45
N GLY A 627 12.15 2.96 -43.48
CA GLY A 627 10.98 3.81 -43.39
C GLY A 627 9.85 3.45 -44.37
N GLY A 628 9.91 2.26 -44.99
CA GLY A 628 8.81 1.69 -45.76
C GLY A 628 7.62 1.38 -44.87
N ILE A 629 6.41 1.72 -45.32
CA ILE A 629 5.17 1.48 -44.59
C ILE A 629 4.32 0.45 -45.33
N PHE A 630 3.81 -0.53 -44.57
CA PHE A 630 2.81 -1.49 -45.02
C PHE A 630 1.52 -1.26 -44.22
N ALA A 631 0.43 -0.93 -44.92
CA ALA A 631 -0.85 -0.61 -44.29
C ALA A 631 -1.83 -1.77 -44.51
N PHE A 632 -2.50 -2.18 -43.42
CA PHE A 632 -3.52 -3.25 -43.42
C PHE A 632 -4.80 -2.70 -42.78
N ASP A 633 -5.83 -2.53 -43.60
CA ASP A 633 -7.11 -1.90 -43.22
C ASP A 633 -6.94 -0.52 -42.51
N ALA A 634 -5.79 0.12 -42.75
CA ALA A 634 -5.43 1.46 -42.29
C ALA A 634 -5.04 2.33 -43.50
N PRO A 635 -5.25 3.66 -43.49
CA PRO A 635 -4.91 4.51 -44.63
C PRO A 635 -3.41 4.63 -44.80
N PHE A 636 -2.90 4.53 -46.04
CA PHE A 636 -1.50 4.86 -46.35
C PHE A 636 -1.33 6.38 -46.42
N LEU A 637 -0.57 6.95 -45.49
CA LEU A 637 -0.40 8.40 -45.34
C LEU A 637 0.96 8.91 -45.83
N GLY A 638 1.87 7.99 -46.23
CA GLY A 638 3.18 8.32 -46.75
C GLY A 638 4.27 7.39 -46.20
N SER A 639 5.48 7.47 -46.73
CA SER A 639 6.59 6.61 -46.33
C SER A 639 7.94 7.21 -46.66
N MET A 640 9.02 6.74 -46.01
CA MET A 640 10.39 7.02 -46.37
C MET A 640 10.99 5.92 -47.24
N GLY A 641 10.26 4.83 -47.53
CA GLY A 641 10.72 3.72 -48.34
C GLY A 641 11.24 4.20 -49.70
N GLY A 642 12.52 3.88 -50.04
CA GLY A 642 13.19 4.33 -51.26
C GLY A 642 13.82 5.73 -51.16
N ALA A 643 13.58 6.50 -50.10
CA ALA A 643 14.29 7.75 -49.81
C ALA A 643 15.62 7.48 -49.08
N PRO A 644 16.69 8.26 -49.33
CA PRO A 644 17.92 8.09 -48.56
C PRO A 644 17.75 8.56 -47.13
N LEU A 645 18.04 7.69 -46.18
CA LEU A 645 18.08 7.98 -44.74
C LEU A 645 19.51 8.07 -44.25
N ASN A 646 19.82 9.02 -43.35
CA ASN A 646 21.10 9.08 -42.66
C ASN A 646 21.32 7.89 -41.73
N ARG A 647 20.25 7.50 -41.06
CA ARG A 647 20.19 6.35 -40.13
C ARG A 647 18.85 5.61 -40.26
N PRO A 648 18.81 4.30 -39.92
CA PRO A 648 17.60 3.52 -40.05
C PRO A 648 16.51 4.03 -39.12
N VAL A 649 15.24 3.88 -39.54
CA VAL A 649 14.07 4.00 -38.68
C VAL A 649 14.09 2.88 -37.63
N VAL A 650 13.70 3.18 -36.42
CA VAL A 650 13.69 2.25 -35.26
C VAL A 650 12.33 2.14 -34.57
N GLY A 651 11.36 2.97 -34.97
CA GLY A 651 10.02 2.91 -34.42
C GLY A 651 9.04 3.87 -35.06
N MET A 652 7.78 3.72 -34.77
CA MET A 652 6.68 4.60 -35.20
C MET A 652 5.67 4.78 -34.06
N ALA A 653 4.91 5.87 -34.16
CA ALA A 653 3.75 6.10 -33.31
C ALA A 653 2.65 6.81 -34.10
N PRO A 654 1.35 6.44 -33.90
CA PRO A 654 0.23 7.06 -34.58
C PRO A 654 -0.22 8.34 -33.88
N THR A 655 -0.91 9.23 -34.59
CA THR A 655 -1.71 10.29 -33.96
C THR A 655 -2.89 9.65 -33.20
N PRO A 656 -3.38 10.28 -32.11
CA PRO A 656 -4.48 9.72 -31.31
C PRO A 656 -5.76 9.46 -32.08
N ASP A 657 -6.02 10.21 -33.13
CA ASP A 657 -7.18 10.11 -34.01
C ASP A 657 -6.98 9.21 -35.25
N GLY A 658 -5.74 8.70 -35.47
CA GLY A 658 -5.42 7.84 -36.60
C GLY A 658 -5.22 8.57 -37.92
N GLY A 659 -5.24 9.92 -37.93
CA GLY A 659 -5.05 10.74 -39.15
C GLY A 659 -3.60 10.89 -39.60
N GLY A 660 -2.62 10.45 -38.79
CA GLY A 660 -1.20 10.55 -39.05
C GLY A 660 -0.32 9.57 -38.29
N TYR A 661 0.99 9.61 -38.55
CA TYR A 661 2.00 8.91 -37.76
C TYR A 661 3.37 9.57 -37.90
N TRP A 662 4.19 9.38 -36.88
CA TRP A 662 5.60 9.74 -36.88
C TRP A 662 6.47 8.51 -37.02
N LEU A 663 7.62 8.65 -37.72
CA LEU A 663 8.70 7.66 -37.76
C LEU A 663 9.92 8.27 -37.09
N VAL A 664 10.56 7.55 -36.17
CA VAL A 664 11.81 7.99 -35.53
C VAL A 664 12.99 7.17 -36.06
N ALA A 665 14.07 7.86 -36.42
CA ALA A 665 15.31 7.23 -36.79
C ALA A 665 16.30 7.14 -35.62
N SER A 666 17.28 6.24 -35.67
CA SER A 666 18.23 5.99 -34.58
C SER A 666 19.16 7.18 -34.28
N ASP A 667 19.27 8.16 -35.18
CA ASP A 667 19.96 9.46 -34.92
C ASP A 667 19.05 10.55 -34.40
N GLY A 668 17.81 10.18 -34.02
CA GLY A 668 16.81 11.10 -33.54
C GLY A 668 16.13 11.95 -34.63
N GLY A 669 16.37 11.65 -35.90
CA GLY A 669 15.60 12.20 -37.02
C GLY A 669 14.14 11.77 -36.93
N LEU A 670 13.20 12.68 -37.22
CA LEU A 670 11.77 12.44 -37.19
C LEU A 670 11.14 12.75 -38.52
N PHE A 671 10.24 11.88 -38.99
CA PHE A 671 9.44 12.05 -40.17
C PHE A 671 7.97 11.99 -39.83
N ALA A 672 7.18 12.97 -40.27
CA ALA A 672 5.76 13.11 -39.97
C ALA A 672 4.94 12.94 -41.26
N PHE A 673 3.85 12.17 -41.16
CA PHE A 673 2.94 11.87 -42.25
C PHE A 673 1.49 12.04 -41.85
N GLY A 674 0.62 12.37 -42.82
CA GLY A 674 -0.77 12.67 -42.53
C GLY A 674 -0.91 13.99 -41.79
N ASP A 675 -1.68 14.00 -40.73
CA ASP A 675 -1.91 15.17 -39.83
C ASP A 675 -0.89 15.25 -38.68
N ALA A 676 0.06 14.32 -38.61
CA ALA A 676 1.10 14.31 -37.59
C ALA A 676 1.96 15.59 -37.63
N ALA A 677 1.85 16.45 -36.60
CA ALA A 677 2.58 17.70 -36.53
C ALA A 677 4.03 17.50 -36.09
N PHE A 678 4.98 18.22 -36.71
CA PHE A 678 6.39 18.21 -36.32
C PHE A 678 6.63 19.21 -35.17
N HIS A 679 7.06 18.70 -34.01
CA HIS A 679 7.32 19.49 -32.80
C HIS A 679 8.81 19.63 -32.45
N GLY A 680 9.70 19.00 -33.28
CA GLY A 680 11.13 19.03 -33.08
C GLY A 680 11.76 17.64 -33.20
N SER A 681 13.09 17.56 -33.27
CA SER A 681 13.81 16.30 -33.36
C SER A 681 15.27 16.45 -32.89
N MET A 682 15.95 15.32 -32.67
CA MET A 682 17.39 15.28 -32.41
C MET A 682 18.22 15.08 -33.66
N GLY A 683 17.59 14.97 -34.82
CA GLY A 683 18.29 14.81 -36.09
C GLY A 683 19.34 15.90 -36.34
N GLY A 684 20.59 15.50 -36.53
CA GLY A 684 21.72 16.44 -36.67
C GLY A 684 22.37 16.89 -35.38
N SER A 685 21.78 16.56 -34.20
CA SER A 685 22.40 16.81 -32.90
C SER A 685 23.22 15.58 -32.47
N PRO A 686 24.36 15.76 -31.77
CA PRO A 686 25.10 14.63 -31.23
C PRO A 686 24.33 13.94 -30.12
N LEU A 687 24.20 12.63 -30.24
CA LEU A 687 23.58 11.76 -29.22
C LEU A 687 24.65 10.92 -28.51
N ASN A 688 24.54 10.72 -27.20
CA ASN A 688 25.42 9.81 -26.47
C ASN A 688 25.15 8.36 -26.87
N LYS A 689 23.89 8.01 -27.10
CA LYS A 689 23.42 6.69 -27.53
C LYS A 689 22.31 6.82 -28.59
N PRO A 690 22.15 5.81 -29.46
CA PRO A 690 21.10 5.85 -30.48
C PRO A 690 19.68 5.76 -29.87
N MET A 691 18.71 6.38 -30.56
CA MET A 691 17.29 6.21 -30.26
C MET A 691 16.82 4.79 -30.53
N VAL A 692 15.83 4.31 -29.77
CA VAL A 692 15.22 2.98 -29.91
C VAL A 692 13.69 3.02 -30.01
N GLY A 693 13.05 4.14 -29.69
CA GLY A 693 11.60 4.25 -29.77
C GLY A 693 11.10 5.65 -29.46
N MET A 694 9.77 5.78 -29.53
CA MET A 694 9.06 7.00 -29.19
C MET A 694 7.67 6.68 -28.61
N ALA A 695 7.12 7.61 -27.84
CA ALA A 695 5.73 7.61 -27.36
C ALA A 695 5.11 8.98 -27.60
N VAL A 696 3.81 9.04 -27.83
CA VAL A 696 3.07 10.28 -28.15
C VAL A 696 2.21 10.68 -26.96
N THR A 697 2.07 12.00 -26.74
CA THR A 697 1.15 12.52 -25.73
C THR A 697 -0.30 12.23 -26.11
N PRO A 698 -1.21 12.05 -25.16
CA PRO A 698 -2.64 11.80 -25.44
C PRO A 698 -3.32 12.92 -26.25
N SER A 699 -2.79 14.13 -26.18
CA SER A 699 -3.23 15.28 -26.96
C SER A 699 -2.83 15.23 -28.45
N GLY A 700 -1.78 14.43 -28.78
CA GLY A 700 -1.17 14.42 -30.10
C GLY A 700 -0.31 15.66 -30.41
N HIS A 701 -0.10 16.57 -29.44
CA HIS A 701 0.69 17.80 -29.63
C HIS A 701 2.11 17.70 -29.11
N GLY A 702 2.58 16.50 -28.77
CA GLY A 702 3.95 16.25 -28.34
C GLY A 702 4.31 14.77 -28.35
N TYR A 703 5.60 14.50 -28.12
CA TYR A 703 6.11 13.13 -28.06
C TYR A 703 7.45 13.08 -27.29
N TRP A 704 7.73 11.90 -26.77
CA TRP A 704 9.03 11.55 -26.19
C TRP A 704 9.79 10.62 -27.12
N MET A 705 11.10 10.82 -27.20
CA MET A 705 12.04 9.87 -27.84
C MET A 705 12.93 9.29 -26.74
N VAL A 706 13.20 8.00 -26.81
CA VAL A 706 14.06 7.30 -25.85
C VAL A 706 15.29 6.73 -26.51
N ALA A 707 16.47 6.90 -25.89
CA ALA A 707 17.73 6.33 -26.31
C ALA A 707 18.03 5.01 -25.56
N THR A 708 18.99 4.21 -26.08
CA THR A 708 19.37 2.91 -25.45
C THR A 708 19.93 3.02 -24.04
N ASP A 709 20.42 4.18 -23.62
CA ASP A 709 20.86 4.49 -22.27
C ASP A 709 19.71 4.99 -21.35
N GLY A 710 18.47 5.01 -21.88
CA GLY A 710 17.30 5.56 -21.19
C GLY A 710 17.27 7.09 -21.15
N GLY A 711 18.06 7.77 -21.99
CA GLY A 711 17.97 9.21 -22.16
C GLY A 711 16.66 9.58 -22.85
N ILE A 712 15.89 10.52 -22.28
CA ILE A 712 14.60 11.01 -22.79
C ILE A 712 14.76 12.40 -23.41
N PHE A 713 14.10 12.59 -24.56
CA PHE A 713 13.97 13.87 -25.27
C PHE A 713 12.50 14.17 -25.49
N ALA A 714 12.00 15.25 -24.91
CA ALA A 714 10.60 15.67 -24.93
C ALA A 714 10.40 16.83 -25.91
N PHE A 715 9.36 16.76 -26.74
CA PHE A 715 9.01 17.77 -27.74
C PHE A 715 7.51 18.11 -27.71
N GLY A 716 7.18 19.35 -28.08
CA GLY A 716 5.82 19.84 -28.05
C GLY A 716 5.31 20.02 -26.62
N ASP A 717 4.14 19.49 -26.31
CA ASP A 717 3.54 19.51 -24.97
C ASP A 717 3.98 18.34 -24.06
N ALA A 718 4.91 17.51 -24.54
CA ALA A 718 5.44 16.39 -23.74
C ALA A 718 6.28 16.91 -22.56
N GLY A 719 5.85 16.63 -21.33
CA GLY A 719 6.58 16.97 -20.11
C GLY A 719 7.80 16.07 -19.90
N PHE A 720 8.90 16.59 -19.37
CA PHE A 720 10.03 15.79 -18.92
C PHE A 720 9.83 15.39 -17.46
N TYR A 721 9.73 14.07 -17.18
CA TYR A 721 9.45 13.51 -15.86
C TYR A 721 10.65 12.78 -15.25
N GLY A 722 11.78 12.70 -15.95
CA GLY A 722 13.00 12.01 -15.53
C GLY A 722 13.55 11.11 -16.63
N SER A 723 14.73 10.53 -16.44
CA SER A 723 15.36 9.63 -17.39
C SER A 723 16.47 8.78 -16.76
N MET A 724 16.81 7.64 -17.40
CA MET A 724 17.94 6.81 -17.00
C MET A 724 19.27 7.23 -17.68
N GLY A 725 19.29 8.26 -18.51
CA GLY A 725 20.44 8.63 -19.37
C GLY A 725 21.77 8.93 -18.67
N THR A 726 21.76 9.11 -17.34
CA THR A 726 22.98 9.30 -16.52
C THR A 726 23.28 8.12 -15.59
N VAL A 727 22.45 7.09 -15.62
CA VAL A 727 22.56 5.90 -14.75
C VAL A 727 23.16 4.74 -15.55
N ALA A 728 24.09 4.00 -14.94
CA ALA A 728 24.63 2.80 -15.55
C ALA A 728 23.60 1.67 -15.52
N LEU A 729 23.07 1.28 -16.67
CA LEU A 729 22.10 0.21 -16.82
C LEU A 729 22.76 -1.15 -17.00
N ASN A 730 22.20 -2.21 -16.41
CA ASN A 730 22.64 -3.59 -16.63
C ASN A 730 22.39 -4.03 -18.09
N LYS A 731 21.29 -3.59 -18.68
CA LYS A 731 20.90 -3.86 -20.06
C LYS A 731 20.32 -2.60 -20.73
N PRO A 732 20.44 -2.46 -22.05
CA PRO A 732 19.94 -1.28 -22.74
C PRO A 732 18.42 -1.19 -22.70
N VAL A 733 17.90 0.04 -22.67
CA VAL A 733 16.49 0.34 -22.91
C VAL A 733 16.14 -0.01 -24.35
N VAL A 734 14.94 -0.60 -24.55
CA VAL A 734 14.43 -1.08 -25.85
C VAL A 734 13.04 -0.53 -26.21
N GLY A 735 12.38 0.18 -25.27
CA GLY A 735 11.05 0.73 -25.53
C GLY A 735 10.60 1.74 -24.49
N ILE A 736 9.59 2.53 -24.86
CA ILE A 736 8.90 3.51 -24.03
C ILE A 736 7.39 3.43 -24.29
N ALA A 737 6.58 3.59 -23.25
CA ALA A 737 5.13 3.78 -23.36
C ALA A 737 4.68 4.91 -22.45
N ALA A 738 3.81 5.80 -22.96
CA ALA A 738 3.23 6.88 -22.19
C ALA A 738 2.07 6.39 -21.32
N THR A 739 1.85 7.07 -20.19
CA THR A 739 0.60 6.91 -19.42
C THR A 739 -0.56 7.54 -20.18
N ARG A 740 -1.78 7.08 -19.88
CA ARG A 740 -3.00 7.60 -20.52
C ARG A 740 -3.24 9.09 -20.24
N SER A 741 -2.78 9.58 -19.09
CA SER A 741 -2.83 10.99 -18.71
C SER A 741 -1.86 11.87 -19.50
N GLY A 742 -0.75 11.27 -20.01
CA GLY A 742 0.38 11.99 -20.58
C GLY A 742 1.29 12.67 -19.54
N ALA A 743 1.06 12.38 -18.24
CA ALA A 743 1.86 12.95 -17.14
C ALA A 743 2.99 12.01 -16.69
N GLY A 744 3.28 10.94 -17.45
CA GLY A 744 4.37 10.01 -17.16
C GLY A 744 4.61 9.01 -18.30
N TYR A 745 5.61 8.16 -18.10
CA TYR A 745 6.00 7.09 -19.04
C TYR A 745 6.77 5.97 -18.34
N TRP A 746 6.71 4.78 -18.95
CA TRP A 746 7.55 3.65 -18.59
C TRP A 746 8.62 3.44 -19.67
N GLU A 747 9.85 3.15 -19.23
CA GLU A 747 10.90 2.61 -20.09
C GLU A 747 11.11 1.14 -19.76
N VAL A 748 11.41 0.32 -20.75
CA VAL A 748 11.73 -1.09 -20.56
C VAL A 748 13.14 -1.40 -21.06
N ALA A 749 13.93 -2.10 -20.25
CA ALA A 749 15.21 -2.65 -20.65
C ALA A 749 15.08 -4.06 -21.27
N SER A 750 16.07 -4.51 -22.01
CA SER A 750 16.05 -5.80 -22.70
C SER A 750 16.09 -7.02 -21.77
N ASP A 751 16.40 -6.86 -20.49
CA ASP A 751 16.24 -7.88 -19.44
C ASP A 751 14.86 -7.85 -18.80
N GLY A 752 13.96 -6.97 -19.24
CA GLY A 752 12.63 -6.80 -18.70
C GLY A 752 12.55 -5.89 -17.47
N GLY A 753 13.66 -5.22 -17.11
CA GLY A 753 13.68 -4.15 -16.10
C GLY A 753 12.78 -2.99 -16.54
N ILE A 754 11.97 -2.47 -15.62
CA ILE A 754 11.06 -1.34 -15.84
C ILE A 754 11.54 -0.13 -15.05
N PHE A 755 11.56 1.03 -15.69
CA PHE A 755 11.80 2.33 -15.07
C PHE A 755 10.56 3.20 -15.32
N ASN A 756 10.03 3.79 -14.26
CA ASN A 756 8.80 4.57 -14.30
C ASN A 756 9.06 6.02 -13.90
N PHE A 757 8.44 6.95 -14.61
CA PHE A 757 8.62 8.40 -14.41
C PHE A 757 7.28 9.13 -14.45
N GLY A 758 7.18 10.21 -13.68
CA GLY A 758 5.93 10.94 -13.54
C GLY A 758 4.85 10.11 -12.84
N ASP A 759 3.65 10.07 -13.43
CA ASP A 759 2.52 9.28 -12.92
C ASP A 759 2.47 7.83 -13.42
N ALA A 760 3.56 7.35 -14.01
CA ALA A 760 3.69 5.95 -14.41
C ALA A 760 3.97 5.06 -13.20
N TYR A 761 3.01 4.21 -12.81
CA TYR A 761 3.18 3.31 -11.68
C TYR A 761 3.96 2.06 -12.06
N PHE A 762 4.86 1.63 -11.17
CA PHE A 762 5.51 0.32 -11.26
C PHE A 762 4.48 -0.78 -10.95
N ARG A 763 4.28 -1.70 -11.89
CA ARG A 763 3.34 -2.82 -11.79
C ARG A 763 4.04 -4.18 -11.72
N GLY A 764 5.36 -4.18 -11.72
CA GLY A 764 6.20 -5.36 -11.75
C GLY A 764 7.18 -5.35 -12.92
N SER A 765 8.13 -6.24 -12.93
CA SER A 765 9.18 -6.32 -13.96
C SER A 765 9.64 -7.76 -14.18
N ALA A 766 10.21 -8.03 -15.35
CA ALA A 766 10.86 -9.30 -15.64
C ALA A 766 12.40 -9.24 -15.40
N GLY A 767 12.91 -8.15 -14.83
CA GLY A 767 14.36 -7.94 -14.65
C GLY A 767 15.06 -8.97 -13.75
N ASN A 768 14.30 -9.65 -12.89
CA ASN A 768 14.82 -10.70 -12.01
C ASN A 768 14.48 -12.13 -12.50
N ILE A 769 13.90 -12.26 -13.71
CA ILE A 769 13.54 -13.54 -14.29
C ILE A 769 14.60 -13.94 -15.33
N ALA A 770 15.02 -15.21 -15.33
CA ALA A 770 15.87 -15.73 -16.38
C ALA A 770 15.05 -15.86 -17.68
N LEU A 771 15.20 -14.90 -18.58
CA LEU A 771 14.49 -14.86 -19.87
C LEU A 771 15.11 -15.83 -20.87
N SER A 772 14.28 -16.55 -21.62
CA SER A 772 14.72 -17.36 -22.75
C SER A 772 15.26 -16.50 -23.90
N GLN A 773 14.63 -15.34 -24.12
CA GLN A 773 15.00 -14.34 -25.12
C GLN A 773 14.79 -12.93 -24.54
N PRO A 774 15.53 -11.92 -25.01
CA PRO A 774 15.41 -10.55 -24.49
C PRO A 774 14.02 -9.97 -24.76
N VAL A 775 13.56 -9.08 -23.87
CA VAL A 775 12.42 -8.19 -24.12
C VAL A 775 12.77 -7.24 -25.26
N VAL A 776 11.81 -7.00 -26.17
CA VAL A 776 11.96 -6.19 -27.37
C VAL A 776 10.95 -5.06 -27.50
N GLY A 777 9.93 -5.03 -26.62
CA GLY A 777 8.91 -4.00 -26.66
C GLY A 777 8.03 -3.96 -25.44
N LEU A 778 7.39 -2.80 -25.25
CA LEU A 778 6.46 -2.47 -24.19
C LEU A 778 5.21 -1.85 -24.80
N ALA A 779 4.04 -2.29 -24.36
CA ALA A 779 2.77 -1.67 -24.71
C ALA A 779 1.99 -1.35 -23.43
N ALA A 780 1.60 -0.10 -23.24
CA ALA A 780 0.67 0.29 -22.18
C ALA A 780 -0.76 -0.18 -22.54
N THR A 781 -1.52 -0.65 -21.55
CA THR A 781 -2.91 -1.07 -21.69
C THR A 781 -3.81 -0.18 -20.83
N GLY A 782 -5.01 0.14 -21.31
CA GLY A 782 -6.01 0.93 -20.59
C GLY A 782 -6.41 2.22 -21.25
#